data_3dd7efed064d30dfd005e88a0ea8f69f
#
_entry.id   3dd7efed064d30dfd005e88a0ea8f69f
#
_cell.length_a   1.000
_cell.length_b   1.000
_cell.length_c   1.000
_cell.angle_alpha   90.00
_cell.angle_beta   90.00
_cell.angle_gamma   90.00
#
_symmetry.space_group_name_H-M   'P 1'
#
loop_
_entity.id
_entity.type
_entity.pdbx_description
1 polymer ?
#
loop_
_entity_poly.entity_id
_entity_poly.type
_entity_poly.pdbx_seq_one_letter_code
_entity_poly.pdbx_strand_id
1 'polypeptide(L)'
;MAELTPMMQQYMQTKKEYPDCILFYRLGDFYEMFFDDALTASKELEITLTGKNCGLEERAPMCGVPYHAVDGYLNRLVSKGYKVAICEQMEDPATAKGLVKRDVVRIVTPGTNLDTQALDETKNNYIMCIAYASDHYGVSVADVSTGEYMVTEIENSEKLFDEIYKFMPSELICNEAFYMSGMDFELLKEKLGITVYSLDSWYFDDAICERILKEHFHAGTIEGLGLADYDCGVIAAGALMQYLVETQKRDLSHISHLTIYAAGKYMLLDSSTRRNLELCETLRDKQKRGSLLWVLDKTKTAMGARTLRKYIEQPLIDKNAIEKRLDAVDELMKNAISREEIREYLSPVYDLERLVCKITYQSANPRDLIAFQTSLAMLPHIKCILSDMQTPLLKELYEELDTLEDLCKLVSDSIREDPPIAMKEGGIIKDGYNAEVDKLRNAKSDGKDWLAKLETDEREKTGIKNLRIKYNKVFGYYLEVTNSFKDLVPDYYTRKQTLANAERYIIPELKELEDTILGAEDKLYALEYQLYSEVRDTIGKEVVRIQKTAKAIAKLDAFASLALVAEQNNYVRPKMNDKGLIDIKDGRHPVVEKMISNDMFICNDTYLNDKKDRISIITGPNMAGKSTYMRQTALIVLMAQIGSFVPATSAKISIVDRIFTRVGASDDLASGQSTFMVEMNEVANILRNATSNSLLVLDEIGRGTSTFDGLSIAWAVVEHISNPRLLGAKTLFATHYHELTELEGKLNNVHNYCIAVKEKGDDIVFLRKIVQGGADKSYGIQVAKLAGVPDSVIERAKELVEELSDADITERAKEIEAAGSAPQAKTATKVRNRPKTYDQVDMGQMALFDTAKDEDILKELSEMEIASMTPLEALNTLNRLQSKLKNRWSVTGVQG
;
A
#
# COMPACT_ATOMS: atom_id res chain seq x y z
N MET A 1 26.74 35.27 -28.59
CA MET A 1 26.01 34.48 -27.56
C MET A 1 26.26 33.02 -27.90
N ALA A 2 26.75 32.26 -26.94
CA ALA A 2 26.93 30.80 -27.16
C ALA A 2 25.54 30.19 -27.34
N GLU A 3 25.30 29.57 -28.50
CA GLU A 3 24.02 28.92 -28.77
C GLU A 3 24.10 27.44 -28.34
N LEU A 4 23.06 26.95 -27.68
CA LEU A 4 22.91 25.57 -27.34
C LEU A 4 22.94 24.70 -28.60
N THR A 5 23.54 23.51 -28.51
CA THR A 5 23.50 22.53 -29.59
C THR A 5 22.06 22.19 -29.95
N PRO A 6 21.74 21.84 -31.20
CA PRO A 6 20.37 21.48 -31.63
C PRO A 6 19.70 20.41 -30.77
N MET A 7 20.45 19.40 -30.33
CA MET A 7 19.96 18.36 -29.43
C MET A 7 19.60 18.94 -28.04
N MET A 8 20.42 19.85 -27.50
CA MET A 8 20.17 20.46 -26.22
C MET A 8 19.01 21.47 -26.28
N GLN A 9 18.80 22.12 -27.44
CA GLN A 9 17.61 22.96 -27.65
C GLN A 9 16.34 22.11 -27.61
N GLN A 10 16.35 20.93 -28.27
CA GLN A 10 15.22 19.98 -28.21
C GLN A 10 14.98 19.49 -26.77
N TYR A 11 16.03 19.14 -26.02
CA TYR A 11 15.92 18.76 -24.62
C TYR A 11 15.26 19.85 -23.78
N MET A 12 15.74 21.08 -23.89
CA MET A 12 15.21 22.23 -23.13
C MET A 12 13.79 22.57 -23.52
N GLN A 13 13.39 22.35 -24.78
CA GLN A 13 11.99 22.51 -25.19
C GLN A 13 11.11 21.46 -24.52
N THR A 14 11.49 20.18 -24.57
CA THR A 14 10.78 19.10 -23.87
C THR A 14 10.72 19.36 -22.36
N LYS A 15 11.82 19.80 -21.74
CA LYS A 15 11.84 20.11 -20.30
C LYS A 15 10.90 21.24 -19.90
N LYS A 16 10.69 22.24 -20.76
CA LYS A 16 9.72 23.32 -20.52
C LYS A 16 8.27 22.82 -20.51
N GLU A 17 7.97 21.76 -21.26
CA GLU A 17 6.63 21.15 -21.27
C GLU A 17 6.40 20.28 -20.01
N TYR A 18 7.47 19.76 -19.40
CA TYR A 18 7.42 18.88 -18.21
C TYR A 18 8.36 19.40 -17.09
N PRO A 19 8.11 20.60 -16.54
CA PRO A 19 9.03 21.26 -15.62
C PRO A 19 9.17 20.53 -14.28
N ASP A 20 8.12 19.87 -13.80
CA ASP A 20 8.03 19.15 -12.53
C ASP A 20 8.48 17.69 -12.61
N CYS A 21 8.86 17.21 -13.81
CA CYS A 21 9.32 15.84 -14.02
C CYS A 21 10.84 15.76 -14.19
N ILE A 22 11.48 14.74 -13.67
CA ILE A 22 12.84 14.36 -14.05
C ILE A 22 12.78 13.77 -15.46
N LEU A 23 13.45 14.37 -16.43
CA LEU A 23 13.37 13.97 -17.83
C LEU A 23 14.41 12.89 -18.15
N PHE A 24 13.97 11.67 -18.39
CA PHE A 24 14.78 10.57 -18.92
C PHE A 24 14.82 10.66 -20.44
N TYR A 25 15.86 11.27 -20.99
CA TYR A 25 15.97 11.60 -22.39
C TYR A 25 16.80 10.57 -23.15
N ARG A 26 16.18 9.81 -24.08
CA ARG A 26 16.83 8.73 -24.80
C ARG A 26 17.91 9.22 -25.76
N LEU A 27 19.14 8.77 -25.56
CA LEU A 27 20.28 9.01 -26.43
C LEU A 27 21.04 7.70 -26.65
N GLY A 28 20.82 7.07 -27.82
CA GLY A 28 21.37 5.75 -28.08
C GLY A 28 20.92 4.71 -27.07
N ASP A 29 21.86 4.06 -26.41
CA ASP A 29 21.63 2.99 -25.43
C ASP A 29 21.43 3.50 -23.98
N PHE A 30 21.34 4.83 -23.79
CA PHE A 30 21.17 5.45 -22.47
C PHE A 30 19.97 6.36 -22.43
N TYR A 31 19.39 6.51 -21.22
CA TYR A 31 18.62 7.66 -20.86
C TYR A 31 19.55 8.64 -20.13
N GLU A 32 19.73 9.82 -20.70
CA GLU A 32 20.56 10.86 -20.14
C GLU A 32 19.69 11.98 -19.53
N MET A 33 20.10 12.47 -18.39
CA MET A 33 19.51 13.60 -17.67
C MET A 33 20.52 14.74 -17.65
N PHE A 34 20.02 15.99 -17.73
CA PHE A 34 20.88 17.18 -17.79
C PHE A 34 20.46 18.22 -16.76
N PHE A 35 21.37 19.16 -16.45
CA PHE A 35 21.16 20.29 -15.54
C PHE A 35 20.65 19.84 -14.17
N ASP A 36 19.58 20.46 -13.66
CA ASP A 36 19.01 20.19 -12.33
C ASP A 36 18.50 18.75 -12.19
N ASP A 37 17.96 18.19 -13.27
CA ASP A 37 17.55 16.79 -13.30
C ASP A 37 18.74 15.85 -13.07
N ALA A 38 19.90 16.16 -13.66
CA ALA A 38 21.11 15.37 -13.45
C ALA A 38 21.65 15.49 -12.03
N LEU A 39 21.60 16.69 -11.43
CA LEU A 39 22.03 16.91 -10.05
C LEU A 39 21.15 16.11 -9.08
N THR A 40 19.83 16.19 -9.26
CA THR A 40 18.84 15.45 -8.46
C THR A 40 18.97 13.94 -8.64
N ALA A 41 18.97 13.48 -9.90
CA ALA A 41 19.02 12.05 -10.19
C ALA A 41 20.35 11.42 -9.76
N SER A 42 21.48 12.09 -9.92
CA SER A 42 22.79 11.57 -9.49
C SER A 42 22.85 11.37 -7.99
N LYS A 43 22.28 12.30 -7.22
CA LYS A 43 22.20 12.21 -5.74
C LYS A 43 21.24 11.09 -5.30
N GLU A 44 20.03 11.06 -5.85
CA GLU A 44 18.98 10.13 -5.42
C GLU A 44 19.24 8.69 -5.85
N LEU A 45 19.89 8.51 -6.99
CA LEU A 45 20.25 7.18 -7.55
C LEU A 45 21.66 6.72 -7.18
N GLU A 46 22.47 7.62 -6.60
CA GLU A 46 23.89 7.36 -6.26
C GLU A 46 24.72 6.96 -7.49
N ILE A 47 24.47 7.66 -8.63
CA ILE A 47 25.19 7.46 -9.89
C ILE A 47 26.14 8.60 -10.18
N THR A 48 27.16 8.34 -11.00
CA THR A 48 28.21 9.31 -11.31
C THR A 48 27.66 10.52 -12.06
N LEU A 49 27.88 11.70 -11.53
CA LEU A 49 27.64 12.97 -12.21
C LEU A 49 28.83 13.28 -13.13
N THR A 50 28.56 13.55 -14.39
CA THR A 50 29.55 13.92 -15.42
C THR A 50 29.17 15.24 -16.07
N GLY A 51 29.84 15.64 -17.13
CA GLY A 51 29.49 16.85 -17.87
C GLY A 51 29.52 16.61 -19.39
N LYS A 52 28.49 17.11 -20.08
CA LYS A 52 28.37 17.07 -21.55
C LYS A 52 28.55 18.45 -22.15
N ASN A 53 29.28 18.52 -23.30
CA ASN A 53 29.43 19.78 -24.02
C ASN A 53 28.07 20.11 -24.70
N CYS A 54 27.53 21.29 -24.38
CA CYS A 54 26.19 21.69 -24.80
C CYS A 54 26.19 22.96 -25.69
N GLY A 55 27.38 23.49 -26.01
CA GLY A 55 27.53 24.75 -26.78
C GLY A 55 27.71 25.98 -25.89
N LEU A 56 27.62 25.83 -24.58
CA LEU A 56 27.96 26.87 -23.59
C LEU A 56 29.45 26.78 -23.21
N GLU A 57 29.97 27.81 -22.57
CA GLU A 57 31.37 27.85 -22.07
C GLU A 57 31.61 26.75 -21.02
N GLU A 58 30.62 26.51 -20.17
CA GLU A 58 30.64 25.42 -19.18
C GLU A 58 29.92 24.16 -19.68
N ARG A 59 30.42 23.00 -19.26
CA ARG A 59 29.76 21.73 -19.58
C ARG A 59 28.49 21.59 -18.76
N ALA A 60 27.37 21.22 -19.40
CA ALA A 60 26.14 20.90 -18.70
C ALA A 60 26.32 19.68 -17.78
N PRO A 61 25.95 19.77 -16.49
CA PRO A 61 25.87 18.58 -15.63
C PRO A 61 25.05 17.49 -16.32
N MET A 62 25.52 16.25 -16.28
CA MET A 62 24.86 15.13 -16.93
C MET A 62 25.09 13.84 -16.11
N CYS A 63 24.05 13.05 -16.00
CA CYS A 63 24.15 11.64 -15.61
C CYS A 63 23.30 10.78 -16.54
N GLY A 64 23.48 9.48 -16.52
CA GLY A 64 22.73 8.61 -17.42
C GLY A 64 22.64 7.19 -16.89
N VAL A 65 21.59 6.49 -17.31
CA VAL A 65 21.34 5.08 -17.00
C VAL A 65 21.16 4.27 -18.28
N PRO A 66 21.63 3.01 -18.35
CA PRO A 66 21.40 2.17 -19.50
C PRO A 66 19.90 1.91 -19.72
N TYR A 67 19.42 1.98 -20.95
CA TYR A 67 17.98 1.86 -21.22
C TYR A 67 17.41 0.48 -20.81
N HIS A 68 18.20 -0.57 -20.97
CA HIS A 68 17.79 -1.94 -20.62
C HIS A 68 17.69 -2.19 -19.10
N ALA A 69 18.25 -1.29 -18.28
CA ALA A 69 18.20 -1.36 -16.82
C ALA A 69 17.39 -0.21 -16.19
N VAL A 70 16.62 0.53 -17.00
CA VAL A 70 15.94 1.76 -16.59
C VAL A 70 14.95 1.52 -15.46
N ASP A 71 14.23 0.39 -15.45
CA ASP A 71 13.14 0.11 -14.50
C ASP A 71 13.59 0.16 -13.05
N GLY A 72 14.76 -0.41 -12.73
CA GLY A 72 15.31 -0.35 -11.38
C GLY A 72 15.63 1.07 -10.90
N TYR A 73 16.15 1.93 -11.78
CA TYR A 73 16.43 3.34 -11.46
C TYR A 73 15.16 4.17 -11.38
N LEU A 74 14.22 3.94 -12.30
CA LEU A 74 12.92 4.57 -12.33
C LEU A 74 12.16 4.33 -11.03
N ASN A 75 12.08 3.07 -10.59
CA ASN A 75 11.40 2.67 -9.36
C ASN A 75 12.00 3.35 -8.12
N ARG A 76 13.32 3.52 -8.06
CA ARG A 76 13.99 4.23 -6.95
C ARG A 76 13.62 5.71 -6.89
N LEU A 77 13.46 6.40 -8.00
CA LEU A 77 13.02 7.80 -8.03
C LEU A 77 11.54 7.92 -7.69
N VAL A 78 10.71 7.09 -8.32
CA VAL A 78 9.26 7.11 -8.12
C VAL A 78 8.88 6.77 -6.68
N SER A 79 9.55 5.79 -6.05
CA SER A 79 9.31 5.45 -4.63
C SER A 79 9.67 6.58 -3.65
N LYS A 80 10.50 7.54 -4.08
CA LYS A 80 10.83 8.75 -3.32
C LYS A 80 9.88 9.92 -3.63
N GLY A 81 8.86 9.71 -4.46
CA GLY A 81 7.86 10.70 -4.83
C GLY A 81 8.24 11.60 -6.00
N TYR A 82 9.25 11.25 -6.79
CA TYR A 82 9.57 12.01 -8.02
C TYR A 82 8.70 11.55 -9.18
N LYS A 83 8.29 12.50 -10.03
CA LYS A 83 7.70 12.22 -11.34
C LYS A 83 8.81 12.08 -12.38
N VAL A 84 8.73 11.08 -13.23
CA VAL A 84 9.74 10.85 -14.27
C VAL A 84 9.07 10.80 -15.64
N ALA A 85 9.47 11.69 -16.53
CA ALA A 85 9.02 11.71 -17.93
C ALA A 85 9.99 10.90 -18.80
N ILE A 86 9.48 9.88 -19.46
CA ILE A 86 10.26 9.02 -20.36
C ILE A 86 10.13 9.53 -21.78
N CYS A 87 11.23 10.04 -22.31
CA CYS A 87 11.34 10.59 -23.66
C CYS A 87 12.07 9.61 -24.57
N GLU A 88 11.34 9.06 -25.58
CA GLU A 88 11.85 8.08 -26.54
C GLU A 88 12.15 8.67 -27.91
N GLN A 89 12.99 7.96 -28.68
CA GLN A 89 13.24 8.24 -30.07
C GLN A 89 12.05 7.72 -30.91
N MET A 90 11.39 8.63 -31.62
CA MET A 90 10.22 8.31 -32.45
C MET A 90 10.59 7.85 -33.87
N GLU A 91 11.87 7.95 -34.25
CA GLU A 91 12.40 7.59 -35.56
C GLU A 91 13.66 6.74 -35.38
N ASP A 92 13.91 5.84 -36.34
CA ASP A 92 15.16 5.09 -36.35
C ASP A 92 16.34 6.02 -36.69
N PRO A 93 17.36 6.10 -35.82
CA PRO A 93 18.52 6.94 -36.04
C PRO A 93 19.24 6.65 -37.35
N ALA A 94 19.14 5.43 -37.90
CA ALA A 94 19.77 5.00 -39.16
C ALA A 94 19.07 5.61 -40.39
N THR A 95 17.79 5.95 -40.28
CA THR A 95 16.96 6.47 -41.40
C THR A 95 16.65 7.97 -41.26
N ALA A 96 16.91 8.56 -40.11
CA ALA A 96 16.61 9.96 -39.80
C ALA A 96 17.46 10.94 -40.66
N LYS A 97 16.81 11.85 -41.38
CA LYS A 97 17.47 12.95 -42.11
C LYS A 97 17.63 14.17 -41.18
N GLY A 98 18.61 14.12 -40.29
CA GLY A 98 18.88 15.22 -39.37
C GLY A 98 18.80 14.83 -37.91
N LEU A 99 18.24 15.72 -37.03
CA LEU A 99 18.06 15.42 -35.61
C LEU A 99 16.88 14.45 -35.43
N VAL A 100 17.12 13.32 -34.78
CA VAL A 100 16.08 12.33 -34.47
C VAL A 100 14.97 12.97 -33.64
N LYS A 101 13.73 12.81 -34.08
CA LYS A 101 12.56 13.28 -33.34
C LYS A 101 12.40 12.45 -32.06
N ARG A 102 12.15 13.16 -30.96
CA ARG A 102 11.88 12.56 -29.64
C ARG A 102 10.62 13.14 -29.05
N ASP A 103 9.91 12.31 -28.32
CA ASP A 103 8.69 12.72 -27.61
C ASP A 103 8.58 11.98 -26.28
N VAL A 104 7.86 12.59 -25.32
CA VAL A 104 7.54 11.96 -24.06
C VAL A 104 6.41 10.96 -24.29
N VAL A 105 6.73 9.69 -24.13
CA VAL A 105 5.80 8.58 -24.34
C VAL A 105 5.03 8.18 -23.07
N ARG A 106 5.53 8.57 -21.90
CA ARG A 106 4.91 8.26 -20.62
C ARG A 106 5.51 9.12 -19.51
N ILE A 107 4.68 9.49 -18.52
CA ILE A 107 5.10 10.03 -17.23
C ILE A 107 4.81 8.98 -16.16
N VAL A 108 5.82 8.60 -15.40
CA VAL A 108 5.70 7.63 -14.31
C VAL A 108 5.70 8.37 -12.98
N THR A 109 4.66 8.11 -12.19
CA THR A 109 4.46 8.69 -10.86
C THR A 109 4.22 7.56 -9.85
N PRO A 110 4.23 7.81 -8.54
CA PRO A 110 4.00 6.77 -7.54
C PRO A 110 2.71 5.96 -7.78
N GLY A 111 1.61 6.63 -8.12
CA GLY A 111 0.30 6.00 -8.34
C GLY A 111 0.13 5.38 -9.74
N THR A 112 0.98 5.74 -10.70
CA THR A 112 0.89 5.26 -12.08
C THR A 112 1.99 4.27 -12.48
N ASN A 113 2.77 3.80 -11.52
CA ASN A 113 3.77 2.77 -11.76
C ASN A 113 3.11 1.42 -12.06
N LEU A 114 3.52 0.77 -13.16
CA LEU A 114 3.01 -0.53 -13.62
C LEU A 114 4.07 -1.64 -13.58
N ASP A 115 5.27 -1.33 -13.09
CA ASP A 115 6.33 -2.34 -13.02
C ASP A 115 6.01 -3.39 -11.96
N THR A 116 5.74 -4.60 -12.41
CA THR A 116 5.41 -5.73 -11.53
C THR A 116 6.55 -6.14 -10.59
N GLN A 117 7.80 -5.75 -10.87
CA GLN A 117 8.93 -6.01 -9.96
C GLN A 117 8.97 -5.01 -8.80
N ALA A 118 8.42 -3.81 -8.99
CA ALA A 118 8.36 -2.78 -7.97
C ALA A 118 7.08 -2.82 -7.14
N LEU A 119 5.99 -3.31 -7.72
CA LEU A 119 4.69 -3.39 -7.06
C LEU A 119 4.61 -4.66 -6.20
N ASP A 120 4.10 -4.51 -4.98
CA ASP A 120 3.69 -5.67 -4.18
C ASP A 120 2.51 -6.37 -4.87
N GLU A 121 2.67 -7.65 -5.17
CA GLU A 121 1.65 -8.45 -5.86
C GLU A 121 0.36 -8.57 -5.04
N THR A 122 0.47 -8.47 -3.72
CA THR A 122 -0.64 -8.62 -2.77
C THR A 122 -1.31 -7.30 -2.37
N LYS A 123 -0.85 -6.17 -2.94
CA LYS A 123 -1.41 -4.83 -2.69
C LYS A 123 -1.85 -4.16 -3.98
N ASN A 124 -2.92 -3.38 -3.89
CA ASN A 124 -3.28 -2.42 -4.93
C ASN A 124 -2.35 -1.20 -4.87
N ASN A 125 -2.12 -0.57 -6.01
CA ASN A 125 -1.38 0.68 -6.11
C ASN A 125 -2.33 1.83 -6.46
N TYR A 126 -2.98 2.36 -5.42
CA TYR A 126 -4.00 3.38 -5.61
C TYR A 126 -3.41 4.78 -5.85
N ILE A 127 -4.02 5.48 -6.80
CA ILE A 127 -3.96 6.93 -6.93
C ILE A 127 -5.32 7.50 -6.54
N MET A 128 -5.34 8.59 -5.79
CA MET A 128 -6.56 9.23 -5.31
C MET A 128 -6.62 10.67 -5.81
N CYS A 129 -7.78 11.09 -6.29
CA CYS A 129 -8.09 12.48 -6.60
C CYS A 129 -9.12 13.03 -5.62
N ILE A 130 -8.85 14.20 -5.06
CA ILE A 130 -9.77 14.91 -4.18
C ILE A 130 -10.11 16.27 -4.82
N ALA A 131 -11.39 16.51 -5.08
CA ALA A 131 -11.93 17.80 -5.48
C ALA A 131 -12.74 18.37 -4.32
N TYR A 132 -12.38 19.54 -3.83
CA TYR A 132 -13.12 20.26 -2.80
C TYR A 132 -13.86 21.44 -3.43
N ALA A 133 -15.17 21.44 -3.33
CA ALA A 133 -16.03 22.52 -3.78
C ALA A 133 -17.34 22.56 -2.97
N SER A 134 -17.89 23.75 -2.70
CA SER A 134 -19.20 23.93 -2.04
C SER A 134 -19.36 23.16 -0.73
N ASP A 135 -18.31 23.08 0.10
CA ASP A 135 -18.25 22.32 1.35
C ASP A 135 -18.40 20.80 1.22
N HIS A 136 -18.26 20.27 -0.01
CA HIS A 136 -18.25 18.84 -0.31
C HIS A 136 -16.90 18.39 -0.84
N TYR A 137 -16.57 17.13 -0.63
CA TYR A 137 -15.35 16.48 -1.13
C TYR A 137 -15.74 15.39 -2.12
N GLY A 138 -15.43 15.60 -3.41
CA GLY A 138 -15.42 14.51 -4.38
C GLY A 138 -14.15 13.70 -4.20
N VAL A 139 -14.27 12.39 -4.14
CA VAL A 139 -13.14 11.46 -4.02
C VAL A 139 -13.22 10.43 -5.11
N SER A 140 -12.19 10.37 -5.96
CA SER A 140 -12.03 9.31 -6.95
C SER A 140 -10.73 8.55 -6.71
N VAL A 141 -10.78 7.23 -6.87
CA VAL A 141 -9.65 6.33 -6.60
C VAL A 141 -9.50 5.37 -7.76
N ALA A 142 -8.28 5.22 -8.26
CA ALA A 142 -7.97 4.27 -9.31
C ALA A 142 -6.74 3.42 -8.98
N ASP A 143 -6.74 2.17 -9.42
CA ASP A 143 -5.55 1.34 -9.55
C ASP A 143 -5.34 1.04 -11.03
N VAL A 144 -4.37 1.74 -11.62
CA VAL A 144 -4.07 1.63 -13.05
C VAL A 144 -3.58 0.22 -13.41
N SER A 145 -2.95 -0.50 -12.48
CA SER A 145 -2.43 -1.84 -12.74
C SER A 145 -3.51 -2.92 -12.84
N THR A 146 -4.68 -2.71 -12.22
CA THR A 146 -5.80 -3.65 -12.19
C THR A 146 -7.02 -3.16 -12.98
N GLY A 147 -7.05 -1.86 -13.31
CA GLY A 147 -8.20 -1.21 -13.97
C GLY A 147 -9.37 -0.91 -13.01
N GLU A 148 -9.14 -0.92 -11.71
CA GLU A 148 -10.13 -0.52 -10.72
C GLU A 148 -10.30 1.00 -10.74
N TYR A 149 -11.55 1.48 -10.81
CA TYR A 149 -11.89 2.90 -10.83
C TYR A 149 -13.14 3.17 -10.01
N MET A 150 -13.02 3.98 -8.97
CA MET A 150 -14.08 4.18 -7.97
C MET A 150 -14.28 5.66 -7.68
N VAL A 151 -15.52 6.02 -7.31
CA VAL A 151 -15.88 7.40 -6.95
C VAL A 151 -16.88 7.43 -5.80
N THR A 152 -16.76 8.45 -4.98
CA THR A 152 -17.72 8.80 -3.92
C THR A 152 -17.73 10.30 -3.68
N GLU A 153 -18.71 10.77 -2.91
CA GLU A 153 -18.79 12.15 -2.43
C GLU A 153 -18.99 12.15 -0.91
N ILE A 154 -18.36 13.09 -0.23
CA ILE A 154 -18.26 13.15 1.23
C ILE A 154 -18.51 14.59 1.69
N GLU A 155 -19.36 14.78 2.70
CA GLU A 155 -19.75 16.08 3.22
C GLU A 155 -18.78 16.63 4.29
N ASN A 156 -17.89 15.80 4.84
CA ASN A 156 -17.15 16.15 6.06
C ASN A 156 -15.68 15.70 5.97
N SER A 157 -14.77 16.55 6.43
CA SER A 157 -13.34 16.33 6.39
C SER A 157 -12.86 15.10 7.20
N GLU A 158 -13.56 14.76 8.30
CA GLU A 158 -13.18 13.60 9.12
C GLU A 158 -13.40 12.29 8.36
N LYS A 159 -14.53 12.17 7.64
CA LYS A 159 -14.81 11.03 6.77
C LYS A 159 -13.85 10.97 5.57
N LEU A 160 -13.33 12.11 5.11
CA LEU A 160 -12.34 12.16 4.06
C LEU A 160 -11.01 11.51 4.52
N PHE A 161 -10.58 11.80 5.74
CA PHE A 161 -9.41 11.11 6.31
C PHE A 161 -9.61 9.59 6.39
N ASP A 162 -10.81 9.14 6.78
CA ASP A 162 -11.14 7.71 6.79
C ASP A 162 -10.97 7.08 5.40
N GLU A 163 -11.35 7.78 4.33
CA GLU A 163 -11.15 7.29 2.95
C GLU A 163 -9.68 7.30 2.54
N ILE A 164 -8.90 8.33 2.90
CA ILE A 164 -7.44 8.34 2.65
C ILE A 164 -6.78 7.15 3.35
N TYR A 165 -7.12 6.91 4.61
CA TYR A 165 -6.59 5.76 5.37
C TYR A 165 -7.09 4.41 4.85
N LYS A 166 -8.30 4.34 4.33
CA LYS A 166 -8.89 3.13 3.77
C LYS A 166 -8.13 2.65 2.53
N PHE A 167 -7.80 3.57 1.63
CA PHE A 167 -7.12 3.23 0.38
C PHE A 167 -5.61 3.31 0.48
N MET A 168 -5.06 4.10 1.41
CA MET A 168 -3.61 4.34 1.54
C MET A 168 -2.96 4.57 0.17
N PRO A 169 -3.40 5.62 -0.58
CA PRO A 169 -2.93 5.84 -1.93
C PRO A 169 -1.43 6.15 -1.95
N SER A 170 -0.72 5.67 -2.95
CA SER A 170 0.69 6.01 -3.18
C SER A 170 0.85 7.46 -3.64
N GLU A 171 -0.20 8.01 -4.23
CA GLU A 171 -0.26 9.36 -4.78
C GLU A 171 -1.64 9.96 -4.57
N LEU A 172 -1.68 11.22 -4.16
CA LEU A 172 -2.89 12.02 -4.02
C LEU A 172 -2.77 13.27 -4.88
N ILE A 173 -3.73 13.46 -5.77
CA ILE A 173 -3.87 14.68 -6.57
C ILE A 173 -5.08 15.47 -6.09
N CYS A 174 -5.02 16.80 -6.13
CA CYS A 174 -6.10 17.63 -5.63
C CYS A 174 -6.17 18.99 -6.32
N ASN A 175 -7.30 19.67 -6.15
CA ASN A 175 -7.45 21.05 -6.57
C ASN A 175 -6.81 22.02 -5.56
N GLU A 176 -6.58 23.25 -6.00
CA GLU A 176 -5.97 24.29 -5.17
C GLU A 176 -6.79 24.60 -3.92
N ALA A 177 -8.13 24.56 -4.01
CA ALA A 177 -9.02 24.79 -2.88
C ALA A 177 -8.79 23.78 -1.74
N PHE A 178 -8.60 22.51 -2.08
CA PHE A 178 -8.25 21.47 -1.10
C PHE A 178 -6.81 21.67 -0.59
N TYR A 179 -5.87 21.99 -1.48
CA TYR A 179 -4.48 22.22 -1.09
C TYR A 179 -4.32 23.37 -0.11
N MET A 180 -5.17 24.40 -0.20
CA MET A 180 -5.20 25.56 0.70
C MET A 180 -6.07 25.34 1.95
N SER A 181 -6.70 24.18 2.13
CA SER A 181 -7.63 23.91 3.23
C SER A 181 -7.00 23.86 4.63
N GLY A 182 -5.68 24.00 4.74
CA GLY A 182 -4.94 23.93 6.00
C GLY A 182 -4.64 22.52 6.50
N MET A 183 -4.78 21.52 5.63
CA MET A 183 -4.39 20.14 5.90
C MET A 183 -2.87 20.01 5.95
N ASP A 184 -2.35 19.24 6.89
CA ASP A 184 -0.92 18.98 7.01
C ASP A 184 -0.48 17.88 6.03
N PHE A 185 -0.06 18.29 4.84
CA PHE A 185 0.41 17.38 3.77
C PHE A 185 1.80 16.80 4.05
N GLU A 186 2.64 17.48 4.84
CA GLU A 186 3.93 16.93 5.25
C GLU A 186 3.71 15.73 6.17
N LEU A 187 2.74 15.79 7.06
CA LEU A 187 2.33 14.67 7.90
C LEU A 187 1.88 13.45 7.07
N LEU A 188 1.10 13.65 6.00
CA LEU A 188 0.68 12.57 5.10
C LEU A 188 1.88 11.92 4.40
N LYS A 189 2.85 12.72 3.98
CA LYS A 189 4.08 12.24 3.33
C LYS A 189 4.97 11.48 4.32
N GLU A 190 5.24 12.04 5.48
CA GLU A 190 6.16 11.45 6.46
C GLU A 190 5.59 10.22 7.15
N LYS A 191 4.31 10.26 7.56
CA LYS A 191 3.68 9.15 8.29
C LYS A 191 3.11 8.06 7.41
N LEU A 192 2.54 8.42 6.26
CA LEU A 192 1.84 7.49 5.38
C LEU A 192 2.57 7.22 4.07
N GLY A 193 3.60 7.97 3.74
CA GLY A 193 4.32 7.87 2.47
C GLY A 193 3.50 8.35 1.26
N ILE A 194 2.44 9.13 1.49
CA ILE A 194 1.56 9.64 0.43
C ILE A 194 2.14 10.91 -0.15
N THR A 195 2.42 10.90 -1.44
CA THR A 195 2.86 12.12 -2.15
C THR A 195 1.63 12.90 -2.62
N VAL A 196 1.54 14.18 -2.27
CA VAL A 196 0.40 15.05 -2.62
C VAL A 196 0.81 16.06 -3.68
N TYR A 197 0.00 16.20 -4.74
CA TYR A 197 0.19 17.17 -5.81
C TYR A 197 -1.08 18.01 -6.00
N SER A 198 -0.91 19.32 -6.02
CA SER A 198 -1.95 20.24 -6.51
C SER A 198 -1.87 20.32 -8.04
N LEU A 199 -3.00 20.15 -8.71
CA LEU A 199 -3.11 20.29 -10.15
C LEU A 199 -3.72 21.65 -10.53
N ASP A 200 -3.45 22.09 -11.74
CA ASP A 200 -4.02 23.32 -12.29
C ASP A 200 -5.54 23.28 -12.34
N SER A 201 -6.19 24.42 -12.19
CA SER A 201 -7.67 24.55 -12.10
C SER A 201 -8.43 23.98 -13.29
N TRP A 202 -7.82 23.97 -14.48
CA TRP A 202 -8.47 23.45 -15.69
C TRP A 202 -8.73 21.91 -15.64
N TYR A 203 -7.96 21.15 -14.84
CA TYR A 203 -8.25 19.73 -14.60
C TYR A 203 -9.61 19.52 -13.92
N PHE A 204 -10.07 20.49 -13.17
CA PHE A 204 -11.29 20.44 -12.34
C PHE A 204 -12.45 21.26 -12.97
N ASP A 205 -12.37 21.53 -14.26
CA ASP A 205 -13.47 22.16 -15.00
C ASP A 205 -14.60 21.16 -15.24
N ASP A 206 -15.82 21.48 -14.82
CA ASP A 206 -17.00 20.61 -14.88
C ASP A 206 -17.24 20.07 -16.29
N ALA A 207 -17.20 20.95 -17.30
CA ALA A 207 -17.49 20.55 -18.67
C ALA A 207 -16.41 19.61 -19.25
N ILE A 208 -15.14 19.82 -18.87
CA ILE A 208 -14.04 18.95 -19.27
C ILE A 208 -14.17 17.60 -18.57
N CYS A 209 -14.43 17.60 -17.26
CA CYS A 209 -14.61 16.39 -16.47
C CYS A 209 -15.76 15.52 -16.97
N GLU A 210 -16.93 16.12 -17.21
CA GLU A 210 -18.06 15.39 -17.78
C GLU A 210 -17.75 14.79 -19.16
N ARG A 211 -17.14 15.60 -20.03
CA ARG A 211 -16.82 15.15 -21.39
C ARG A 211 -15.89 13.96 -21.37
N ILE A 212 -14.79 14.01 -20.61
CA ILE A 212 -13.80 12.94 -20.59
C ILE A 212 -14.37 11.63 -20.03
N LEU A 213 -15.23 11.71 -19.02
CA LEU A 213 -15.90 10.52 -18.46
C LEU A 213 -16.86 9.91 -19.47
N LYS A 214 -17.68 10.73 -20.17
CA LYS A 214 -18.60 10.26 -21.21
C LYS A 214 -17.86 9.62 -22.38
N GLU A 215 -16.77 10.24 -22.83
CA GLU A 215 -15.94 9.71 -23.92
C GLU A 215 -15.27 8.40 -23.53
N HIS A 216 -14.65 8.34 -22.35
CA HIS A 216 -13.91 7.16 -21.90
C HIS A 216 -14.81 5.95 -21.63
N PHE A 217 -15.92 6.14 -20.92
CA PHE A 217 -16.85 5.05 -20.58
C PHE A 217 -17.95 4.83 -21.63
N HIS A 218 -17.88 5.52 -22.78
CA HIS A 218 -18.86 5.43 -23.86
C HIS A 218 -20.30 5.65 -23.38
N ALA A 219 -20.48 6.56 -22.42
CA ALA A 219 -21.79 6.89 -21.86
C ALA A 219 -22.40 8.11 -22.55
N GLY A 220 -23.72 8.07 -22.82
CA GLY A 220 -24.41 9.20 -23.40
C GLY A 220 -24.58 10.38 -22.45
N THR A 221 -24.73 10.09 -21.15
CA THR A 221 -24.93 11.10 -20.09
C THR A 221 -24.23 10.68 -18.80
N ILE A 222 -24.02 11.64 -17.87
CA ILE A 222 -23.45 11.38 -16.55
C ILE A 222 -24.38 10.56 -15.68
N GLU A 223 -25.71 10.74 -15.82
CA GLU A 223 -26.71 9.92 -15.14
C GLU A 223 -26.62 8.44 -15.57
N GLY A 224 -26.24 8.18 -16.83
CA GLY A 224 -26.01 6.84 -17.35
C GLY A 224 -24.83 6.12 -16.66
N LEU A 225 -23.91 6.88 -16.06
CA LEU A 225 -22.84 6.38 -15.19
C LEU A 225 -23.27 6.25 -13.72
N GLY A 226 -24.51 6.69 -13.39
CA GLY A 226 -25.03 6.68 -12.02
C GLY A 226 -24.58 7.85 -11.15
N LEU A 227 -23.96 8.89 -11.72
CA LEU A 227 -23.34 10.02 -11.02
C LEU A 227 -24.26 11.25 -10.90
N ALA A 228 -25.57 11.11 -11.09
CA ALA A 228 -26.54 12.22 -11.06
C ALA A 228 -26.49 13.08 -9.79
N ASP A 229 -26.18 12.48 -8.66
CA ASP A 229 -26.16 13.12 -7.33
C ASP A 229 -24.74 13.32 -6.77
N TYR A 230 -23.71 13.32 -7.63
CA TYR A 230 -22.30 13.35 -7.21
C TYR A 230 -21.53 14.46 -7.93
N ASP A 231 -21.92 15.72 -7.76
CA ASP A 231 -21.31 16.86 -8.48
C ASP A 231 -19.79 16.95 -8.26
N CYS A 232 -19.34 16.98 -7.01
CA CYS A 232 -17.92 16.97 -6.70
C CYS A 232 -17.25 15.63 -7.06
N GLY A 233 -18.00 14.54 -7.00
CA GLY A 233 -17.56 13.21 -7.43
C GLY A 233 -17.25 13.16 -8.93
N VAL A 234 -18.08 13.80 -9.77
CA VAL A 234 -17.84 13.93 -11.23
C VAL A 234 -16.55 14.70 -11.49
N ILE A 235 -16.35 15.83 -10.79
CA ILE A 235 -15.14 16.64 -10.92
C ILE A 235 -13.91 15.81 -10.55
N ALA A 236 -13.93 15.13 -9.40
CA ALA A 236 -12.80 14.32 -8.94
C ALA A 236 -12.50 13.14 -9.89
N ALA A 237 -13.56 12.46 -10.39
CA ALA A 237 -13.40 11.37 -11.34
C ALA A 237 -12.88 11.89 -12.70
N GLY A 238 -13.44 12.97 -13.23
CA GLY A 238 -12.99 13.56 -14.49
C GLY A 238 -11.55 14.05 -14.43
N ALA A 239 -11.17 14.73 -13.36
CA ALA A 239 -9.80 15.20 -13.14
C ALA A 239 -8.80 14.03 -13.03
N LEU A 240 -9.16 12.96 -12.32
CA LEU A 240 -8.32 11.75 -12.24
C LEU A 240 -8.15 11.11 -13.62
N MET A 241 -9.23 10.96 -14.40
CA MET A 241 -9.16 10.38 -15.74
C MET A 241 -8.28 11.24 -16.66
N GLN A 242 -8.44 12.57 -16.62
CA GLN A 242 -7.61 13.50 -17.39
C GLN A 242 -6.13 13.34 -17.03
N TYR A 243 -5.82 13.27 -15.74
CA TYR A 243 -4.45 13.06 -15.26
C TYR A 243 -3.87 11.73 -15.75
N LEU A 244 -4.67 10.66 -15.73
CA LEU A 244 -4.23 9.34 -16.21
C LEU A 244 -3.98 9.36 -17.73
N VAL A 245 -4.85 9.99 -18.52
CA VAL A 245 -4.68 10.13 -19.97
C VAL A 245 -3.38 10.87 -20.29
N GLU A 246 -3.11 11.96 -19.61
CA GLU A 246 -1.91 12.77 -19.84
C GLU A 246 -0.62 12.10 -19.39
N THR A 247 -0.66 11.40 -18.26
CA THR A 247 0.52 10.72 -17.74
C THR A 247 0.84 9.43 -18.49
N GLN A 248 -0.18 8.67 -18.87
CA GLN A 248 0.04 7.38 -19.52
C GLN A 248 0.22 7.51 -21.04
N LYS A 249 -0.43 8.50 -21.68
CA LYS A 249 -0.37 8.72 -23.15
C LYS A 249 -0.63 7.47 -23.98
N ARG A 250 -1.40 6.52 -23.44
CA ARG A 250 -1.74 5.23 -24.03
C ARG A 250 -3.22 4.92 -23.80
N ASP A 251 -3.68 3.85 -24.43
CA ASP A 251 -5.04 3.37 -24.27
C ASP A 251 -5.28 2.90 -22.83
N LEU A 252 -6.33 3.43 -22.20
CA LEU A 252 -6.79 3.11 -20.85
C LEU A 252 -8.05 2.23 -20.87
N SER A 253 -8.36 1.55 -21.96
CA SER A 253 -9.58 0.75 -22.15
C SER A 253 -9.74 -0.38 -21.11
N HIS A 254 -8.67 -0.77 -20.41
CA HIS A 254 -8.76 -1.69 -19.29
C HIS A 254 -9.44 -1.06 -18.06
N ILE A 255 -9.54 0.27 -17.94
CA ILE A 255 -10.42 0.95 -16.99
C ILE A 255 -11.81 0.96 -17.62
N SER A 256 -12.49 -0.19 -17.59
CA SER A 256 -13.69 -0.43 -18.40
C SER A 256 -14.99 0.05 -17.78
N HIS A 257 -15.01 0.32 -16.46
CA HIS A 257 -16.19 0.80 -15.75
C HIS A 257 -15.83 1.57 -14.49
N LEU A 258 -16.70 2.52 -14.15
CA LEU A 258 -16.64 3.30 -12.94
C LEU A 258 -17.57 2.69 -11.89
N THR A 259 -17.07 2.51 -10.67
CA THR A 259 -17.84 1.98 -9.55
C THR A 259 -18.13 3.09 -8.55
N ILE A 260 -19.41 3.39 -8.36
CA ILE A 260 -19.82 4.29 -7.28
C ILE A 260 -19.93 3.50 -6.00
N TYR A 261 -19.29 3.98 -4.96
CA TYR A 261 -19.42 3.38 -3.64
C TYR A 261 -19.97 4.40 -2.63
N ALA A 262 -20.94 3.98 -1.83
CA ALA A 262 -21.43 4.83 -0.76
C ALA A 262 -20.48 4.72 0.45
N ALA A 263 -20.02 5.86 0.95
CA ALA A 263 -19.43 5.92 2.28
C ALA A 263 -20.50 5.41 3.28
N GLY A 264 -20.19 4.33 4.03
CA GLY A 264 -21.13 3.75 4.98
C GLY A 264 -21.70 2.37 4.64
N LYS A 265 -21.31 1.75 3.51
CA LYS A 265 -21.61 0.32 3.23
C LYS A 265 -20.67 -0.64 3.96
N TYR A 266 -19.60 -0.15 4.51
CA TYR A 266 -18.58 -0.92 5.19
C TYR A 266 -18.38 -0.42 6.62
N MET A 267 -17.93 -1.33 7.49
CA MET A 267 -17.50 -0.96 8.83
C MET A 267 -16.35 0.04 8.74
N LEU A 268 -16.48 1.17 9.42
CA LEU A 268 -15.41 2.15 9.50
C LEU A 268 -14.33 1.70 10.49
N LEU A 269 -13.11 1.73 10.02
CA LEU A 269 -11.90 1.43 10.78
C LEU A 269 -10.95 2.61 10.62
N ASP A 270 -10.76 3.41 11.63
CA ASP A 270 -9.80 4.50 11.60
C ASP A 270 -8.35 3.98 11.55
N SER A 271 -7.41 4.85 11.27
CA SER A 271 -5.99 4.51 11.15
C SER A 271 -5.42 3.90 12.43
N SER A 272 -5.82 4.43 13.59
CA SER A 272 -5.40 3.93 14.89
C SER A 272 -5.89 2.51 15.12
N THR A 273 -7.14 2.22 14.78
CA THR A 273 -7.73 0.87 14.92
C THR A 273 -7.05 -0.14 13.98
N ARG A 274 -6.84 0.21 12.70
CA ARG A 274 -6.14 -0.66 11.75
C ARG A 274 -4.75 -1.04 12.25
N ARG A 275 -4.02 -0.04 12.73
CA ARG A 275 -2.68 -0.20 13.31
C ARG A 275 -2.71 -1.00 14.60
N ASN A 276 -3.56 -0.65 15.55
CA ASN A 276 -3.62 -1.28 16.87
C ASN A 276 -4.08 -2.75 16.83
N LEU A 277 -4.95 -3.10 15.87
CA LEU A 277 -5.38 -4.48 15.63
C LEU A 277 -4.42 -5.26 14.72
N GLU A 278 -3.39 -4.63 14.16
CA GLU A 278 -2.40 -5.24 13.26
C GLU A 278 -3.09 -6.05 12.14
N LEU A 279 -3.99 -5.38 11.41
CA LEU A 279 -4.86 -6.08 10.44
C LEU A 279 -4.08 -6.65 9.26
N CYS A 280 -3.23 -5.86 8.63
CA CYS A 280 -2.48 -6.26 7.43
C CYS A 280 -0.97 -6.35 7.64
N GLU A 281 -0.44 -5.62 8.62
CA GLU A 281 0.98 -5.59 8.97
C GLU A 281 1.17 -5.34 10.46
N THR A 282 2.33 -5.74 11.00
CA THR A 282 2.68 -5.53 12.40
C THR A 282 3.03 -4.07 12.68
N LEU A 283 2.78 -3.63 13.91
CA LEU A 283 2.96 -2.26 14.37
C LEU A 283 4.44 -1.84 14.33
N ARG A 284 5.34 -2.73 14.71
CA ARG A 284 6.75 -2.46 14.91
C ARG A 284 7.58 -2.63 13.65
N ASP A 285 7.43 -3.78 13.01
CA ASP A 285 8.31 -4.17 11.90
C ASP A 285 7.67 -3.98 10.53
N LYS A 286 6.40 -3.54 10.48
CA LYS A 286 5.59 -3.38 9.27
C LYS A 286 5.62 -4.61 8.35
N GLN A 287 5.64 -5.80 8.96
CA GLN A 287 5.68 -7.08 8.26
C GLN A 287 4.30 -7.74 8.26
N LYS A 288 4.01 -8.52 7.21
CA LYS A 288 2.79 -9.31 7.11
C LYS A 288 2.72 -10.39 8.20
N ARG A 289 3.84 -11.04 8.50
CA ARG A 289 3.90 -12.09 9.54
C ARG A 289 3.60 -11.53 10.91
N GLY A 290 2.60 -12.05 11.58
CA GLY A 290 2.12 -11.55 12.87
C GLY A 290 0.89 -10.66 12.77
N SER A 291 0.35 -10.42 11.57
CA SER A 291 -0.91 -9.69 11.34
C SER A 291 -2.10 -10.64 11.19
N LEU A 292 -3.33 -10.11 11.21
CA LEU A 292 -4.53 -10.89 10.91
C LEU A 292 -4.50 -11.43 9.48
N LEU A 293 -4.06 -10.62 8.51
CA LEU A 293 -3.92 -11.04 7.11
C LEU A 293 -2.98 -12.24 6.98
N TRP A 294 -1.88 -12.30 7.73
CA TRP A 294 -0.98 -13.45 7.70
C TRP A 294 -1.66 -14.77 8.12
N VAL A 295 -2.59 -14.70 9.08
CA VAL A 295 -3.34 -15.88 9.52
C VAL A 295 -4.33 -16.33 8.46
N LEU A 296 -5.06 -15.38 7.85
CA LEU A 296 -6.18 -15.66 6.95
C LEU A 296 -5.75 -15.91 5.51
N ASP A 297 -4.59 -15.37 5.09
CA ASP A 297 -4.16 -15.46 3.70
C ASP A 297 -3.41 -16.76 3.41
N LYS A 298 -4.16 -17.68 2.81
CA LYS A 298 -3.69 -18.92 2.19
C LYS A 298 -4.11 -18.98 0.72
N THR A 299 -4.35 -17.83 0.12
CA THR A 299 -4.69 -17.70 -1.31
C THR A 299 -3.59 -18.26 -2.20
N LYS A 300 -3.96 -18.64 -3.40
CA LYS A 300 -3.05 -19.18 -4.42
C LYS A 300 -2.70 -18.17 -5.49
N THR A 301 -3.52 -17.12 -5.64
CA THR A 301 -3.35 -16.08 -6.64
C THR A 301 -3.12 -14.72 -6.01
N ALA A 302 -2.36 -13.85 -6.69
CA ALA A 302 -2.17 -12.46 -6.26
C ALA A 302 -3.51 -11.69 -6.19
N MET A 303 -4.42 -11.95 -7.14
CA MET A 303 -5.77 -11.37 -7.18
C MET A 303 -6.59 -11.77 -5.95
N GLY A 304 -6.53 -13.05 -5.55
CA GLY A 304 -7.16 -13.55 -4.33
C GLY A 304 -6.61 -12.88 -3.07
N ALA A 305 -5.28 -12.71 -2.99
CA ALA A 305 -4.64 -12.03 -1.87
C ALA A 305 -5.08 -10.56 -1.76
N ARG A 306 -5.16 -9.81 -2.87
CA ARG A 306 -5.70 -8.45 -2.90
C ARG A 306 -7.16 -8.40 -2.46
N THR A 307 -7.97 -9.33 -2.94
CA THR A 307 -9.39 -9.43 -2.57
C THR A 307 -9.58 -9.72 -1.08
N LEU A 308 -8.80 -10.64 -0.52
CA LEU A 308 -8.86 -10.96 0.91
C LEU A 308 -8.39 -9.77 1.78
N ARG A 309 -7.33 -9.08 1.38
CA ARG A 309 -6.89 -7.83 2.02
C ARG A 309 -8.01 -6.80 2.02
N LYS A 310 -8.65 -6.57 0.88
CA LYS A 310 -9.79 -5.66 0.74
C LYS A 310 -10.95 -6.05 1.66
N TYR A 311 -11.23 -7.33 1.84
CA TYR A 311 -12.26 -7.77 2.79
C TYR A 311 -11.92 -7.43 4.24
N ILE A 312 -10.65 -7.57 4.64
CA ILE A 312 -10.18 -7.21 5.99
C ILE A 312 -10.23 -5.70 6.21
N GLU A 313 -9.84 -4.91 5.21
CA GLU A 313 -9.82 -3.45 5.28
C GLU A 313 -11.21 -2.82 5.15
N GLN A 314 -12.18 -3.55 4.57
CA GLN A 314 -13.55 -3.11 4.30
C GLN A 314 -14.56 -4.19 4.76
N PRO A 315 -14.71 -4.44 6.08
CA PRO A 315 -15.71 -5.39 6.58
C PRO A 315 -17.12 -4.91 6.26
N LEU A 316 -18.03 -5.86 6.00
CA LEU A 316 -19.42 -5.57 5.63
C LEU A 316 -20.25 -5.19 6.85
N ILE A 317 -21.26 -4.34 6.63
CA ILE A 317 -22.32 -4.07 7.62
C ILE A 317 -23.69 -4.60 7.18
N ASP A 318 -23.83 -5.06 5.95
CA ASP A 318 -25.04 -5.74 5.49
C ASP A 318 -25.01 -7.22 5.90
N LYS A 319 -25.92 -7.59 6.79
CA LYS A 319 -26.08 -8.94 7.30
C LYS A 319 -26.29 -9.97 6.20
N ASN A 320 -27.10 -9.67 5.19
CA ASN A 320 -27.38 -10.60 4.11
C ASN A 320 -26.14 -10.89 3.27
N ALA A 321 -25.34 -9.86 3.00
CA ALA A 321 -24.07 -10.04 2.30
C ALA A 321 -23.06 -10.84 3.12
N ILE A 322 -23.01 -10.62 4.46
CA ILE A 322 -22.16 -11.39 5.37
C ILE A 322 -22.58 -12.87 5.37
N GLU A 323 -23.90 -13.14 5.53
CA GLU A 323 -24.42 -14.53 5.57
C GLU A 323 -24.13 -15.25 4.25
N LYS A 324 -24.27 -14.59 3.08
CA LYS A 324 -23.90 -15.18 1.78
C LYS A 324 -22.44 -15.60 1.73
N ARG A 325 -21.52 -14.78 2.29
CA ARG A 325 -20.09 -15.15 2.37
C ARG A 325 -19.87 -16.31 3.32
N LEU A 326 -20.52 -16.30 4.48
CA LEU A 326 -20.46 -17.39 5.45
C LEU A 326 -20.99 -18.71 4.88
N ASP A 327 -22.06 -18.67 4.07
CA ASP A 327 -22.60 -19.85 3.38
C ASP A 327 -21.59 -20.43 2.38
N ALA A 328 -20.93 -19.57 1.60
CA ALA A 328 -19.90 -20.01 0.64
C ALA A 328 -18.69 -20.65 1.35
N VAL A 329 -18.23 -20.02 2.44
CA VAL A 329 -17.13 -20.58 3.25
C VAL A 329 -17.53 -21.92 3.88
N ASP A 330 -18.78 -22.05 4.39
CA ASP A 330 -19.28 -23.27 4.99
C ASP A 330 -19.35 -24.42 3.98
N GLU A 331 -19.85 -24.15 2.76
CA GLU A 331 -19.90 -25.13 1.69
C GLU A 331 -18.52 -25.61 1.26
N LEU A 332 -17.55 -24.68 1.07
CA LEU A 332 -16.18 -25.03 0.72
C LEU A 332 -15.44 -25.74 1.86
N MET A 333 -15.79 -25.45 3.13
CA MET A 333 -15.23 -26.18 4.26
C MET A 333 -15.75 -27.62 4.33
N LYS A 334 -17.03 -27.83 4.07
CA LYS A 334 -17.65 -29.17 4.06
C LYS A 334 -17.20 -30.03 2.88
N ASN A 335 -16.93 -29.39 1.74
CA ASN A 335 -16.46 -30.04 0.51
C ASN A 335 -14.94 -29.92 0.38
N ALA A 336 -14.20 -30.47 1.35
CA ALA A 336 -12.75 -30.33 1.42
C ALA A 336 -12.00 -30.80 0.16
N ILE A 337 -12.48 -31.87 -0.49
CA ILE A 337 -11.87 -32.41 -1.72
C ILE A 337 -12.00 -31.37 -2.84
N SER A 338 -13.19 -30.91 -3.13
CA SER A 338 -13.45 -29.92 -4.17
C SER A 338 -12.71 -28.60 -3.90
N ARG A 339 -12.62 -28.19 -2.63
CA ARG A 339 -11.82 -27.02 -2.25
C ARG A 339 -10.33 -27.19 -2.58
N GLU A 340 -9.72 -28.34 -2.23
CA GLU A 340 -8.30 -28.56 -2.53
C GLU A 340 -8.06 -28.68 -4.04
N GLU A 341 -8.97 -29.33 -4.79
CA GLU A 341 -8.89 -29.35 -6.27
C GLU A 341 -8.96 -27.94 -6.86
N ILE A 342 -9.90 -27.09 -6.39
CA ILE A 342 -9.95 -25.68 -6.79
C ILE A 342 -8.61 -25.00 -6.51
N ARG A 343 -8.03 -25.20 -5.33
CA ARG A 343 -6.75 -24.60 -4.93
C ARG A 343 -5.57 -25.10 -5.78
N GLU A 344 -5.59 -26.36 -6.20
CA GLU A 344 -4.59 -26.90 -7.12
C GLU A 344 -4.68 -26.24 -8.50
N TYR A 345 -5.90 -26.13 -9.06
CA TYR A 345 -6.10 -25.43 -10.33
C TYR A 345 -5.86 -23.92 -10.28
N LEU A 346 -6.02 -23.28 -9.11
CA LEU A 346 -5.67 -21.88 -8.91
C LEU A 346 -4.15 -21.63 -8.85
N SER A 347 -3.36 -22.63 -8.47
CA SER A 347 -1.92 -22.48 -8.25
C SER A 347 -1.15 -22.02 -9.51
N PRO A 348 -1.42 -22.54 -10.74
CA PRO A 348 -0.78 -22.06 -11.96
C PRO A 348 -1.45 -20.82 -12.59
N VAL A 349 -2.47 -20.26 -11.97
CA VAL A 349 -3.15 -19.05 -12.47
C VAL A 349 -2.33 -17.82 -12.11
N TYR A 350 -1.85 -17.13 -13.12
CA TYR A 350 -1.14 -15.86 -13.00
C TYR A 350 -2.11 -14.70 -12.74
N ASP A 351 -1.55 -13.53 -12.46
CA ASP A 351 -2.32 -12.30 -12.22
C ASP A 351 -2.98 -11.78 -13.51
N LEU A 352 -4.20 -12.28 -13.79
CA LEU A 352 -4.97 -11.93 -14.98
C LEU A 352 -5.29 -10.42 -15.04
N GLU A 353 -5.51 -9.76 -13.90
CA GLU A 353 -5.81 -8.33 -13.85
C GLU A 353 -4.61 -7.51 -14.36
N ARG A 354 -3.40 -7.79 -13.86
CA ARG A 354 -2.18 -7.11 -14.30
C ARG A 354 -1.71 -7.55 -15.69
N LEU A 355 -1.97 -8.80 -16.09
CA LEU A 355 -1.68 -9.27 -17.45
C LEU A 355 -2.53 -8.54 -18.49
N VAL A 356 -3.83 -8.37 -18.23
CA VAL A 356 -4.72 -7.60 -19.11
C VAL A 356 -4.26 -6.15 -19.24
N CYS A 357 -3.84 -5.54 -18.14
CA CYS A 357 -3.27 -4.19 -18.17
C CYS A 357 -2.04 -4.14 -19.11
N LYS A 358 -1.09 -5.07 -18.99
CA LYS A 358 0.06 -5.13 -19.89
C LYS A 358 -0.32 -5.33 -21.36
N ILE A 359 -1.32 -6.16 -21.62
CA ILE A 359 -1.84 -6.43 -22.97
C ILE A 359 -2.40 -5.14 -23.58
N THR A 360 -3.28 -4.45 -22.86
CA THR A 360 -3.89 -3.19 -23.29
C THR A 360 -2.85 -2.08 -23.49
N TYR A 361 -1.90 -1.97 -22.59
CA TYR A 361 -0.77 -1.02 -22.70
C TYR A 361 0.24 -1.38 -23.80
N GLN A 362 0.01 -2.48 -24.52
CA GLN A 362 0.93 -3.00 -25.54
C GLN A 362 2.35 -3.24 -25.01
N SER A 363 2.51 -3.44 -23.71
CA SER A 363 3.78 -3.72 -23.04
C SER A 363 3.99 -5.21 -22.74
N ALA A 364 2.96 -6.04 -22.97
CA ALA A 364 3.06 -7.49 -22.83
C ALA A 364 4.11 -8.06 -23.76
N ASN A 365 4.87 -9.03 -23.28
CA ASN A 365 5.82 -9.81 -24.07
C ASN A 365 5.21 -11.19 -24.42
N PRO A 366 5.81 -11.96 -25.32
CA PRO A 366 5.26 -13.27 -25.69
C PRO A 366 5.10 -14.26 -24.51
N ARG A 367 5.95 -14.19 -23.50
CA ARG A 367 5.83 -15.02 -22.29
C ARG A 367 4.64 -14.62 -21.42
N ASP A 368 4.30 -13.33 -21.39
CA ASP A 368 3.09 -12.87 -20.72
C ASP A 368 1.82 -13.47 -21.35
N LEU A 369 1.80 -13.66 -22.70
CA LEU A 369 0.70 -14.34 -23.38
C LEU A 369 0.65 -15.85 -23.06
N ILE A 370 1.80 -16.51 -22.92
CA ILE A 370 1.83 -17.90 -22.46
C ILE A 370 1.37 -18.04 -21.01
N ALA A 371 1.76 -17.12 -20.11
CA ALA A 371 1.24 -17.07 -18.74
C ALA A 371 -0.29 -16.87 -18.72
N PHE A 372 -0.80 -16.00 -19.61
CA PHE A 372 -2.22 -15.79 -19.80
C PHE A 372 -2.91 -17.09 -20.26
N GLN A 373 -2.41 -17.75 -21.31
CA GLN A 373 -2.96 -19.01 -21.81
C GLN A 373 -2.92 -20.13 -20.76
N THR A 374 -1.81 -20.26 -20.03
CA THR A 374 -1.70 -21.23 -18.91
C THR A 374 -2.77 -21.02 -17.86
N SER A 375 -3.04 -19.75 -17.52
CA SER A 375 -4.10 -19.39 -16.58
C SER A 375 -5.49 -19.77 -17.10
N LEU A 376 -5.78 -19.45 -18.36
CA LEU A 376 -7.07 -19.76 -18.98
C LEU A 376 -7.32 -21.27 -19.09
N ALA A 377 -6.29 -22.08 -19.33
CA ALA A 377 -6.41 -23.53 -19.42
C ALA A 377 -6.94 -24.18 -18.14
N MET A 378 -6.81 -23.50 -16.98
CA MET A 378 -7.34 -24.00 -15.69
C MET A 378 -8.82 -23.70 -15.48
N LEU A 379 -9.35 -22.69 -16.16
CA LEU A 379 -10.72 -22.20 -15.91
C LEU A 379 -11.82 -23.21 -16.15
N PRO A 380 -11.80 -24.06 -17.21
CA PRO A 380 -12.82 -25.09 -17.42
C PRO A 380 -12.90 -26.07 -16.26
N HIS A 381 -11.76 -26.46 -15.66
CA HIS A 381 -11.72 -27.37 -14.52
C HIS A 381 -12.34 -26.75 -13.27
N ILE A 382 -12.00 -25.49 -12.99
CA ILE A 382 -12.57 -24.72 -11.88
C ILE A 382 -14.08 -24.58 -12.07
N LYS A 383 -14.53 -24.23 -13.28
CA LYS A 383 -15.95 -24.08 -13.59
C LYS A 383 -16.72 -25.39 -13.42
N CYS A 384 -16.12 -26.50 -13.81
CA CYS A 384 -16.73 -27.83 -13.63
C CYS A 384 -16.98 -28.15 -12.15
N ILE A 385 -16.01 -27.86 -11.27
CA ILE A 385 -16.18 -28.07 -9.84
C ILE A 385 -17.26 -27.14 -9.27
N LEU A 386 -17.29 -25.88 -9.70
CA LEU A 386 -18.29 -24.90 -9.25
C LEU A 386 -19.72 -25.28 -9.68
N SER A 387 -19.91 -26.06 -10.74
CA SER A 387 -21.24 -26.52 -11.19
C SER A 387 -21.98 -27.35 -10.15
N ASP A 388 -21.28 -28.04 -9.27
CA ASP A 388 -21.84 -28.88 -8.21
C ASP A 388 -22.18 -28.09 -6.93
N MET A 389 -21.73 -26.84 -6.83
CA MET A 389 -21.94 -25.99 -5.65
C MET A 389 -23.37 -25.43 -5.61
N GLN A 390 -23.90 -25.29 -4.38
CA GLN A 390 -25.33 -24.98 -4.20
C GLN A 390 -25.60 -23.59 -3.63
N THR A 391 -24.63 -23.00 -2.89
CA THR A 391 -24.83 -21.69 -2.28
C THR A 391 -24.98 -20.57 -3.32
N PRO A 392 -25.83 -19.56 -3.05
CA PRO A 392 -26.12 -18.51 -4.04
C PRO A 392 -24.86 -17.79 -4.54
N LEU A 393 -23.90 -17.52 -3.65
CA LEU A 393 -22.69 -16.79 -4.01
C LEU A 393 -21.76 -17.63 -4.91
N LEU A 394 -21.62 -18.92 -4.65
CA LEU A 394 -20.81 -19.80 -5.51
C LEU A 394 -21.48 -20.04 -6.87
N LYS A 395 -22.81 -20.06 -6.93
CA LYS A 395 -23.56 -20.07 -8.21
C LYS A 395 -23.37 -18.79 -9.00
N GLU A 396 -23.39 -17.64 -8.34
CA GLU A 396 -23.08 -16.37 -8.97
C GLU A 396 -21.65 -16.37 -9.56
N LEU A 397 -20.68 -16.90 -8.82
CA LEU A 397 -19.31 -17.05 -9.32
C LEU A 397 -19.22 -18.03 -10.52
N TYR A 398 -20.00 -19.11 -10.51
CA TYR A 398 -20.09 -20.02 -11.65
C TYR A 398 -20.61 -19.31 -12.91
N GLU A 399 -21.63 -18.46 -12.77
CA GLU A 399 -22.20 -17.69 -13.88
C GLU A 399 -21.26 -16.57 -14.35
N GLU A 400 -20.55 -15.91 -13.42
CA GLU A 400 -19.58 -14.85 -13.73
C GLU A 400 -18.31 -15.36 -14.41
N LEU A 401 -17.93 -16.63 -14.15
CA LEU A 401 -16.71 -17.22 -14.67
C LEU A 401 -16.90 -17.65 -16.12
N ASP A 402 -16.31 -16.90 -17.05
CA ASP A 402 -16.16 -17.28 -18.46
C ASP A 402 -14.87 -18.09 -18.62
N THR A 403 -14.94 -19.23 -19.30
CA THR A 403 -13.78 -20.10 -19.51
C THR A 403 -12.78 -19.56 -20.53
N LEU A 404 -13.19 -18.56 -21.35
CA LEU A 404 -12.34 -17.88 -22.33
C LEU A 404 -11.58 -18.86 -23.25
N GLU A 405 -12.21 -20.00 -23.61
CA GLU A 405 -11.59 -21.06 -24.40
C GLU A 405 -11.15 -20.57 -25.78
N ASP A 406 -11.91 -19.63 -26.36
CA ASP A 406 -11.59 -18.96 -27.61
C ASP A 406 -10.23 -18.24 -27.56
N LEU A 407 -9.96 -17.49 -26.48
CA LEU A 407 -8.71 -16.78 -26.27
C LEU A 407 -7.57 -17.74 -25.90
N CYS A 408 -7.87 -18.73 -25.07
CA CYS A 408 -6.90 -19.79 -24.74
C CYS A 408 -6.41 -20.49 -26.00
N LYS A 409 -7.34 -20.87 -26.89
CA LYS A 409 -7.03 -21.52 -28.19
C LYS A 409 -6.25 -20.58 -29.10
N LEU A 410 -6.66 -19.31 -29.22
CA LEU A 410 -5.98 -18.31 -30.03
C LEU A 410 -4.47 -18.25 -29.69
N VAL A 411 -4.14 -18.15 -28.41
CA VAL A 411 -2.73 -18.09 -27.98
C VAL A 411 -2.02 -19.43 -28.19
N SER A 412 -2.67 -20.54 -27.84
CA SER A 412 -2.15 -21.88 -28.01
C SER A 412 -1.81 -22.23 -29.46
N ASP A 413 -2.63 -21.77 -30.40
CA ASP A 413 -2.43 -22.02 -31.83
C ASP A 413 -1.38 -21.08 -32.45
N SER A 414 -1.23 -19.86 -31.92
CA SER A 414 -0.41 -18.79 -32.52
C SER A 414 1.00 -18.66 -31.93
N ILE A 415 1.16 -18.81 -30.63
CA ILE A 415 2.41 -18.51 -29.92
C ILE A 415 3.13 -19.81 -29.55
N ARG A 416 4.46 -19.82 -29.64
CA ARG A 416 5.29 -20.97 -29.21
C ARG A 416 5.23 -21.15 -27.70
N GLU A 417 5.40 -22.37 -27.23
CA GLU A 417 5.35 -22.70 -25.78
C GLU A 417 6.49 -22.07 -24.99
N ASP A 418 7.67 -21.93 -25.57
CA ASP A 418 8.81 -21.23 -24.97
C ASP A 418 9.33 -20.10 -25.89
N PRO A 419 8.64 -18.96 -25.94
CA PRO A 419 9.03 -17.86 -26.77
C PRO A 419 10.15 -17.04 -26.12
N PRO A 420 10.98 -16.32 -26.92
CA PRO A 420 11.99 -15.42 -26.38
C PRO A 420 11.31 -14.25 -25.65
N ILE A 421 12.05 -13.61 -24.72
CA ILE A 421 11.57 -12.40 -24.03
C ILE A 421 11.61 -11.21 -24.97
N ALA A 422 12.69 -11.07 -25.74
CA ALA A 422 12.87 -9.95 -26.65
C ALA A 422 12.19 -10.22 -27.99
N MET A 423 11.23 -9.39 -28.35
CA MET A 423 10.47 -9.49 -29.60
C MET A 423 11.37 -9.43 -30.87
N LYS A 424 12.53 -8.80 -30.77
CA LYS A 424 13.50 -8.66 -31.89
C LYS A 424 14.32 -9.93 -32.19
N GLU A 425 14.21 -10.95 -31.36
CA GLU A 425 14.94 -12.20 -31.53
C GLU A 425 14.26 -13.19 -32.49
N GLY A 426 12.97 -12.94 -32.78
CA GLY A 426 12.15 -13.83 -33.59
C GLY A 426 11.85 -15.16 -32.91
N GLY A 427 11.14 -16.07 -33.59
CA GLY A 427 10.76 -17.37 -33.01
C GLY A 427 9.56 -17.28 -32.05
N ILE A 428 8.70 -16.31 -32.26
CA ILE A 428 7.51 -16.05 -31.42
C ILE A 428 6.35 -16.92 -31.89
N ILE A 429 6.12 -16.98 -33.21
CA ILE A 429 4.94 -17.60 -33.82
C ILE A 429 5.15 -19.11 -33.94
N LYS A 430 4.12 -19.89 -33.68
CA LYS A 430 4.12 -21.36 -33.76
C LYS A 430 4.22 -21.84 -35.21
N ASP A 431 4.90 -22.96 -35.43
CA ASP A 431 5.00 -23.57 -36.73
C ASP A 431 3.59 -24.01 -37.21
N GLY A 432 3.30 -23.73 -38.49
CA GLY A 432 1.99 -24.02 -39.07
C GLY A 432 0.89 -22.98 -38.84
N TYR A 433 1.13 -21.93 -38.04
CA TYR A 433 0.14 -20.86 -37.83
C TYR A 433 0.01 -19.94 -39.06
N ASN A 434 1.15 -19.61 -39.71
CA ASN A 434 1.16 -18.76 -40.88
C ASN A 434 2.14 -19.30 -41.93
N ALA A 435 1.62 -19.62 -43.14
CA ALA A 435 2.41 -20.23 -44.21
C ALA A 435 3.58 -19.36 -44.69
N GLU A 436 3.49 -18.03 -44.57
CA GLU A 436 4.56 -17.13 -44.98
C GLU A 436 5.68 -17.10 -43.93
N VAL A 437 5.34 -17.13 -42.66
CA VAL A 437 6.32 -17.30 -41.57
C VAL A 437 7.09 -18.61 -41.78
N ASP A 438 6.42 -19.72 -42.07
CA ASP A 438 7.05 -21.02 -42.27
C ASP A 438 7.99 -21.00 -43.51
N LYS A 439 7.58 -20.35 -44.59
CA LYS A 439 8.43 -20.17 -45.77
C LYS A 439 9.69 -19.36 -45.45
N LEU A 440 9.53 -18.23 -44.75
CA LEU A 440 10.68 -17.38 -44.39
C LEU A 440 11.61 -18.08 -43.40
N ARG A 441 11.07 -18.88 -42.49
CA ARG A 441 11.85 -19.69 -41.55
C ARG A 441 12.63 -20.78 -42.25
N ASN A 442 12.03 -21.46 -43.21
CA ASN A 442 12.70 -22.46 -44.04
C ASN A 442 13.78 -21.80 -44.88
N ALA A 443 13.53 -20.66 -45.51
CA ALA A 443 14.52 -19.92 -46.26
C ALA A 443 15.76 -19.54 -45.42
N LYS A 444 15.54 -19.17 -44.13
CA LYS A 444 16.63 -18.90 -43.17
C LYS A 444 17.41 -20.19 -42.82
N SER A 445 16.72 -21.32 -42.66
CA SER A 445 17.33 -22.62 -42.39
C SER A 445 18.15 -23.11 -43.60
N ASP A 446 17.52 -23.12 -44.79
CA ASP A 446 18.16 -23.51 -46.05
C ASP A 446 19.36 -22.61 -46.34
N GLY A 447 19.28 -21.32 -46.02
CA GLY A 447 20.38 -20.38 -46.10
C GLY A 447 21.59 -20.74 -45.26
N LYS A 448 21.42 -21.33 -44.08
CA LYS A 448 22.52 -21.83 -43.25
C LYS A 448 23.16 -23.07 -43.86
N ASP A 449 22.35 -23.95 -44.44
CA ASP A 449 22.88 -25.14 -45.16
C ASP A 449 23.60 -24.73 -46.43
N TRP A 450 23.15 -23.72 -47.14
CA TRP A 450 23.84 -23.16 -48.30
C TRP A 450 25.16 -22.50 -47.90
N LEU A 451 25.23 -21.78 -46.78
CA LEU A 451 26.51 -21.25 -46.27
C LEU A 451 27.49 -22.36 -45.91
N ALA A 452 27.01 -23.43 -45.26
CA ALA A 452 27.85 -24.59 -44.94
C ALA A 452 28.32 -25.33 -46.16
N LYS A 453 27.48 -25.43 -47.21
CA LYS A 453 27.86 -26.00 -48.49
C LYS A 453 28.88 -25.11 -49.20
N LEU A 454 28.64 -23.80 -49.28
CA LEU A 454 29.57 -22.83 -49.84
C LEU A 454 30.93 -22.86 -49.14
N GLU A 455 30.94 -23.00 -47.82
CA GLU A 455 32.19 -23.17 -47.05
C GLU A 455 32.93 -24.42 -47.43
N THR A 456 32.23 -25.52 -47.67
CA THR A 456 32.82 -26.79 -48.09
C THR A 456 33.32 -26.72 -49.52
N ASP A 457 32.52 -26.20 -50.44
CA ASP A 457 32.84 -26.03 -51.83
C ASP A 457 34.07 -25.12 -52.01
N GLU A 458 34.13 -24.02 -51.27
CA GLU A 458 35.30 -23.11 -51.33
C GLU A 458 36.56 -23.70 -50.68
N ARG A 459 36.43 -24.54 -49.63
CA ARG A 459 37.57 -25.30 -49.09
C ARG A 459 38.11 -26.27 -50.08
N GLU A 460 37.26 -26.97 -50.84
CA GLU A 460 37.68 -27.92 -51.87
C GLU A 460 38.34 -27.22 -53.06
N LYS A 461 37.75 -26.12 -53.53
CA LYS A 461 38.25 -25.31 -54.64
C LYS A 461 39.59 -24.67 -54.34
N THR A 462 39.79 -24.12 -53.16
CA THR A 462 40.98 -23.36 -52.78
C THR A 462 42.04 -24.18 -52.09
N GLY A 463 41.72 -25.36 -51.54
CA GLY A 463 42.62 -26.16 -50.73
C GLY A 463 42.92 -25.59 -49.35
N ILE A 464 42.26 -24.56 -48.95
CA ILE A 464 42.43 -23.90 -47.67
C ILE A 464 41.61 -24.65 -46.54
N LYS A 465 42.27 -25.54 -45.84
CA LYS A 465 41.67 -26.50 -44.93
C LYS A 465 40.94 -25.84 -43.73
N ASN A 466 41.32 -24.65 -43.31
CA ASN A 466 40.75 -23.94 -42.16
C ASN A 466 39.94 -22.67 -42.54
N LEU A 467 39.54 -22.59 -43.80
CA LEU A 467 38.59 -21.57 -44.25
C LEU A 467 37.26 -21.75 -43.49
N ARG A 468 36.71 -20.65 -42.95
CA ARG A 468 35.43 -20.64 -42.28
C ARG A 468 34.62 -19.44 -42.71
N ILE A 469 33.32 -19.61 -42.88
CA ILE A 469 32.37 -18.53 -43.02
C ILE A 469 31.94 -18.11 -41.60
N LYS A 470 32.09 -16.82 -41.29
CA LYS A 470 31.69 -16.23 -40.03
C LYS A 470 30.85 -14.97 -40.27
N TYR A 471 30.10 -14.57 -39.28
CA TYR A 471 29.28 -13.38 -39.30
C TYR A 471 29.77 -12.31 -38.31
N ASN A 472 29.70 -11.06 -38.73
CA ASN A 472 29.98 -9.91 -37.89
C ASN A 472 28.95 -8.79 -38.19
N LYS A 473 28.39 -8.18 -37.18
CA LYS A 473 27.35 -7.13 -37.33
C LYS A 473 27.77 -5.93 -38.21
N VAL A 474 29.06 -5.62 -38.28
CA VAL A 474 29.59 -4.49 -39.06
C VAL A 474 29.88 -4.87 -40.52
N PHE A 475 30.33 -6.11 -40.77
CA PHE A 475 30.81 -6.54 -42.09
C PHE A 475 29.93 -7.59 -42.76
N GLY A 476 28.93 -8.10 -42.08
CA GLY A 476 28.08 -9.20 -42.53
C GLY A 476 28.80 -10.56 -42.49
N TYR A 477 28.46 -11.45 -43.44
CA TYR A 477 29.15 -12.72 -43.60
C TYR A 477 30.47 -12.52 -44.32
N TYR A 478 31.52 -13.24 -43.87
CA TYR A 478 32.86 -13.18 -44.42
C TYR A 478 33.57 -14.52 -44.32
N LEU A 479 34.49 -14.76 -45.25
CA LEU A 479 35.41 -15.87 -45.26
C LEU A 479 36.62 -15.48 -44.41
N GLU A 480 36.93 -16.27 -43.38
CA GLU A 480 38.12 -16.09 -42.56
C GLU A 480 39.22 -17.08 -42.99
N VAL A 481 40.35 -16.55 -43.38
CA VAL A 481 41.52 -17.32 -43.77
C VAL A 481 42.68 -16.95 -42.86
N THR A 482 43.30 -17.94 -42.22
CA THR A 482 44.48 -17.70 -41.39
C THR A 482 45.71 -17.34 -42.24
N ASN A 483 46.61 -16.55 -41.67
CA ASN A 483 47.84 -16.08 -42.39
C ASN A 483 48.67 -17.19 -42.96
N SER A 484 48.59 -18.44 -42.42
CA SER A 484 49.29 -19.61 -42.90
C SER A 484 48.84 -20.07 -44.30
N PHE A 485 47.67 -19.64 -44.75
CA PHE A 485 47.08 -20.04 -46.03
C PHE A 485 46.85 -18.85 -46.98
N LYS A 486 47.45 -17.71 -46.69
CA LYS A 486 47.26 -16.46 -47.44
C LYS A 486 47.66 -16.60 -48.94
N ASP A 487 48.76 -17.36 -49.27
CA ASP A 487 49.26 -17.55 -50.62
C ASP A 487 48.31 -18.43 -51.46
N LEU A 488 47.34 -19.10 -50.86
CA LEU A 488 46.36 -19.93 -51.57
C LEU A 488 45.06 -19.19 -51.87
N VAL A 489 44.94 -17.90 -51.44
CA VAL A 489 43.74 -17.11 -51.65
C VAL A 489 43.57 -16.74 -53.11
N PRO A 490 42.46 -17.09 -53.78
CA PRO A 490 42.22 -16.77 -55.17
C PRO A 490 42.01 -15.27 -55.40
N ASP A 491 42.27 -14.82 -56.65
CA ASP A 491 42.12 -13.38 -57.06
C ASP A 491 40.69 -12.85 -56.95
N TYR A 492 39.70 -13.75 -57.02
CA TYR A 492 38.29 -13.34 -56.89
C TYR A 492 37.84 -13.08 -55.43
N TYR A 493 38.70 -13.33 -54.42
CA TYR A 493 38.43 -12.96 -53.03
C TYR A 493 38.71 -11.47 -52.82
N THR A 494 37.70 -10.71 -52.44
CA THR A 494 37.86 -9.29 -52.07
C THR A 494 38.21 -9.17 -50.61
N ARG A 495 39.40 -8.68 -50.29
CA ARG A 495 39.84 -8.46 -48.90
C ARG A 495 39.08 -7.29 -48.22
N LYS A 496 38.53 -7.50 -47.06
CA LYS A 496 37.79 -6.50 -46.25
C LYS A 496 38.58 -6.06 -45.03
N GLN A 497 39.22 -6.96 -44.32
CA GLN A 497 39.95 -6.64 -43.10
C GLN A 497 41.14 -7.59 -42.88
N THR A 498 42.23 -7.03 -42.38
CA THR A 498 43.41 -7.76 -41.91
C THR A 498 43.40 -7.78 -40.38
N LEU A 499 43.52 -8.97 -39.81
CA LEU A 499 43.66 -9.21 -38.37
C LEU A 499 45.08 -9.70 -38.06
N ALA A 500 45.48 -9.78 -36.81
CA ALA A 500 46.81 -10.23 -36.39
C ALA A 500 47.13 -11.66 -36.89
N ASN A 501 46.15 -12.57 -36.90
CA ASN A 501 46.32 -13.99 -37.21
C ASN A 501 45.53 -14.48 -38.42
N ALA A 502 44.70 -13.66 -39.06
CA ALA A 502 43.81 -14.02 -40.14
C ALA A 502 43.47 -12.82 -41.02
N GLU A 503 42.99 -13.07 -42.23
CA GLU A 503 42.38 -12.05 -43.08
C GLU A 503 40.94 -12.42 -43.40
N ARG A 504 40.11 -11.40 -43.61
CA ARG A 504 38.69 -11.53 -43.89
C ARG A 504 38.42 -11.13 -45.33
N TYR A 505 37.69 -12.01 -46.01
CA TYR A 505 37.37 -11.85 -47.42
C TYR A 505 35.88 -11.94 -47.67
N ILE A 506 35.47 -11.41 -48.83
CA ILE A 506 34.11 -11.52 -49.37
C ILE A 506 34.22 -12.02 -50.80
N ILE A 507 33.25 -12.85 -51.19
CA ILE A 507 33.02 -13.28 -52.57
C ILE A 507 31.61 -12.88 -53.01
N PRO A 508 31.35 -12.67 -54.34
CA PRO A 508 30.04 -12.29 -54.82
C PRO A 508 28.91 -13.24 -54.39
N GLU A 509 29.14 -14.53 -54.49
CA GLU A 509 28.19 -15.59 -54.10
C GLU A 509 27.82 -15.52 -52.62
N LEU A 510 28.78 -15.25 -51.74
CA LEU A 510 28.53 -15.06 -50.32
C LEU A 510 27.68 -13.81 -50.06
N LYS A 511 27.87 -12.76 -50.86
CA LYS A 511 27.13 -11.52 -50.73
C LYS A 511 25.67 -11.69 -51.20
N GLU A 512 25.41 -12.41 -52.27
CA GLU A 512 24.07 -12.74 -52.75
C GLU A 512 23.32 -13.59 -51.72
N LEU A 513 23.99 -14.60 -51.12
CA LEU A 513 23.41 -15.40 -50.04
C LEU A 513 23.15 -14.57 -48.80
N GLU A 514 24.05 -13.66 -48.44
CA GLU A 514 23.86 -12.72 -47.34
C GLU A 514 22.59 -11.88 -47.52
N ASP A 515 22.45 -11.23 -48.67
CA ASP A 515 21.30 -10.36 -48.97
C ASP A 515 19.97 -11.16 -48.93
N THR A 516 20.00 -12.44 -49.34
CA THR A 516 18.84 -13.34 -49.28
C THR A 516 18.52 -13.74 -47.86
N ILE A 517 19.51 -14.14 -47.07
CA ILE A 517 19.33 -14.60 -45.68
C ILE A 517 18.88 -13.44 -44.76
N LEU A 518 19.59 -12.31 -44.80
CA LEU A 518 19.30 -11.15 -43.98
C LEU A 518 17.96 -10.53 -44.37
N GLY A 519 17.65 -10.41 -45.66
CA GLY A 519 16.36 -9.92 -46.13
C GLY A 519 15.18 -10.83 -45.73
N ALA A 520 15.38 -12.16 -45.68
CA ALA A 520 14.38 -13.09 -45.17
C ALA A 520 14.22 -12.98 -43.63
N GLU A 521 15.34 -12.77 -42.91
CA GLU A 521 15.34 -12.63 -41.45
C GLU A 521 14.61 -11.37 -41.00
N ASP A 522 14.90 -10.22 -41.62
CA ASP A 522 14.19 -8.96 -41.27
C ASP A 522 12.70 -9.04 -41.57
N LYS A 523 12.35 -9.63 -42.73
CA LYS A 523 10.94 -9.86 -43.08
C LYS A 523 10.23 -10.81 -42.09
N LEU A 524 10.93 -11.90 -41.72
CA LEU A 524 10.43 -12.85 -40.75
C LEU A 524 10.13 -12.18 -39.40
N TYR A 525 11.06 -11.40 -38.86
CA TYR A 525 10.88 -10.71 -37.59
C TYR A 525 9.76 -9.67 -37.63
N ALA A 526 9.71 -8.91 -38.72
CA ALA A 526 8.60 -7.93 -38.90
C ALA A 526 7.25 -8.63 -38.99
N LEU A 527 7.11 -9.74 -39.71
CA LEU A 527 5.85 -10.49 -39.81
C LEU A 527 5.50 -11.19 -38.51
N GLU A 528 6.46 -11.81 -37.80
CA GLU A 528 6.20 -12.41 -36.51
C GLU A 528 5.74 -11.37 -35.49
N TYR A 529 6.33 -10.18 -35.50
CA TYR A 529 5.90 -9.07 -34.63
C TYR A 529 4.48 -8.56 -34.99
N GLN A 530 4.17 -8.46 -36.27
CA GLN A 530 2.82 -8.07 -36.70
C GLN A 530 1.79 -9.08 -36.23
N LEU A 531 1.99 -10.38 -36.49
CA LEU A 531 1.06 -11.44 -36.07
C LEU A 531 0.91 -11.49 -34.54
N TYR A 532 2.01 -11.35 -33.82
CA TYR A 532 1.98 -11.23 -32.35
C TYR A 532 1.12 -10.05 -31.91
N SER A 533 1.29 -8.87 -32.54
CA SER A 533 0.50 -7.68 -32.20
C SER A 533 -0.98 -7.88 -32.51
N GLU A 534 -1.33 -8.57 -33.61
CA GLU A 534 -2.73 -8.90 -33.94
C GLU A 534 -3.36 -9.82 -32.89
N VAL A 535 -2.63 -10.84 -32.39
CA VAL A 535 -3.08 -11.73 -31.31
C VAL A 535 -3.29 -10.94 -30.04
N ARG A 536 -2.28 -10.15 -29.64
CA ARG A 536 -2.36 -9.30 -28.43
C ARG A 536 -3.55 -8.34 -28.50
N ASP A 537 -3.73 -7.63 -29.60
CA ASP A 537 -4.79 -6.64 -29.78
C ASP A 537 -6.19 -7.30 -29.84
N THR A 538 -6.27 -8.56 -30.33
CA THR A 538 -7.49 -9.35 -30.27
C THR A 538 -7.87 -9.67 -28.83
N ILE A 539 -6.92 -10.08 -28.00
CA ILE A 539 -7.14 -10.31 -26.57
C ILE A 539 -7.55 -9.00 -25.88
N GLY A 540 -6.88 -7.89 -26.24
CA GLY A 540 -7.18 -6.56 -25.71
C GLY A 540 -8.63 -6.09 -25.93
N LYS A 541 -9.33 -6.56 -26.96
CA LYS A 541 -10.74 -6.26 -27.19
C LYS A 541 -11.69 -6.95 -26.21
N GLU A 542 -11.23 -8.02 -25.57
CA GLU A 542 -12.05 -8.84 -24.65
C GLU A 542 -11.79 -8.54 -23.17
N VAL A 543 -11.23 -7.35 -22.87
CA VAL A 543 -10.85 -6.93 -21.53
C VAL A 543 -11.96 -7.12 -20.50
N VAL A 544 -13.20 -6.74 -20.82
CA VAL A 544 -14.34 -6.80 -19.90
C VAL A 544 -14.65 -8.24 -19.48
N ARG A 545 -14.60 -9.19 -20.43
CA ARG A 545 -14.81 -10.63 -20.14
C ARG A 545 -13.72 -11.16 -19.22
N ILE A 546 -12.47 -10.81 -19.53
CA ILE A 546 -11.31 -11.26 -18.77
C ILE A 546 -11.34 -10.70 -17.35
N GLN A 547 -11.65 -9.41 -17.17
CA GLN A 547 -11.75 -8.78 -15.86
C GLN A 547 -12.88 -9.36 -15.01
N LYS A 548 -14.03 -9.67 -15.62
CA LYS A 548 -15.13 -10.33 -14.92
C LYS A 548 -14.70 -11.69 -14.38
N THR A 549 -14.07 -12.49 -15.22
CA THR A 549 -13.52 -13.80 -14.85
C THR A 549 -12.44 -13.68 -13.77
N ALA A 550 -11.49 -12.73 -13.89
CA ALA A 550 -10.45 -12.49 -12.92
C ALA A 550 -11.02 -12.15 -11.53
N LYS A 551 -12.06 -11.30 -11.48
CA LYS A 551 -12.76 -10.95 -10.23
C LYS A 551 -13.47 -12.17 -9.61
N ALA A 552 -14.08 -13.03 -10.43
CA ALA A 552 -14.71 -14.26 -9.95
C ALA A 552 -13.69 -15.23 -9.35
N ILE A 553 -12.56 -15.44 -10.03
CA ILE A 553 -11.41 -16.23 -9.54
C ILE A 553 -10.86 -15.67 -8.24
N ALA A 554 -10.66 -14.36 -8.16
CA ALA A 554 -10.12 -13.70 -6.96
C ALA A 554 -11.03 -13.88 -5.73
N LYS A 555 -12.35 -13.74 -5.92
CA LYS A 555 -13.35 -14.01 -4.86
C LYS A 555 -13.32 -15.48 -4.44
N LEU A 556 -13.30 -16.41 -5.39
CA LEU A 556 -13.27 -17.85 -5.13
C LEU A 556 -12.03 -18.25 -4.33
N ASP A 557 -10.86 -17.75 -4.71
CA ASP A 557 -9.60 -18.00 -4.01
C ASP A 557 -9.62 -17.46 -2.57
N ALA A 558 -10.18 -16.26 -2.36
CA ALA A 558 -10.36 -15.69 -1.03
C ALA A 558 -11.28 -16.58 -0.16
N PHE A 559 -12.40 -17.06 -0.68
CA PHE A 559 -13.29 -17.97 0.07
C PHE A 559 -12.66 -19.34 0.33
N ALA A 560 -11.94 -19.90 -0.63
CA ALA A 560 -11.19 -21.14 -0.45
C ALA A 560 -10.10 -20.99 0.64
N SER A 561 -9.44 -19.82 0.69
CA SER A 561 -8.49 -19.49 1.76
C SER A 561 -9.16 -19.43 3.13
N LEU A 562 -10.28 -18.71 3.27
CA LEU A 562 -11.03 -18.62 4.52
C LEU A 562 -11.55 -19.98 4.99
N ALA A 563 -12.05 -20.82 4.07
CA ALA A 563 -12.52 -22.18 4.39
C ALA A 563 -11.39 -23.09 4.87
N LEU A 564 -10.22 -23.04 4.22
CA LEU A 564 -9.04 -23.79 4.64
C LEU A 564 -8.56 -23.37 6.03
N VAL A 565 -8.48 -22.06 6.27
CA VAL A 565 -8.05 -21.52 7.57
C VAL A 565 -9.04 -21.92 8.68
N ALA A 566 -10.35 -21.89 8.38
CA ALA A 566 -11.39 -22.32 9.31
C ALA A 566 -11.24 -23.79 9.72
N GLU A 567 -11.00 -24.67 8.77
CA GLU A 567 -10.76 -26.09 9.03
C GLU A 567 -9.48 -26.32 9.83
N GLN A 568 -8.36 -25.77 9.37
CA GLN A 568 -7.04 -25.98 9.99
C GLN A 568 -6.95 -25.45 11.42
N ASN A 569 -7.74 -24.43 11.76
CA ASN A 569 -7.69 -23.76 13.06
C ASN A 569 -8.90 -24.06 13.94
N ASN A 570 -9.80 -24.96 13.51
CA ASN A 570 -11.05 -25.25 14.20
C ASN A 570 -11.84 -23.96 14.52
N TYR A 571 -12.04 -23.13 13.52
CA TYR A 571 -12.89 -21.95 13.62
C TYR A 571 -14.35 -22.33 13.38
N VAL A 572 -15.26 -21.61 14.03
CA VAL A 572 -16.69 -21.90 13.95
C VAL A 572 -17.43 -20.81 13.17
N ARG A 573 -18.52 -21.19 12.53
CA ARG A 573 -19.41 -20.26 11.86
C ARG A 573 -20.10 -19.35 12.89
N PRO A 574 -19.91 -17.99 12.82
CA PRO A 574 -20.62 -17.07 13.68
C PRO A 574 -22.11 -16.98 13.28
N LYS A 575 -22.99 -16.74 14.26
CA LYS A 575 -24.41 -16.42 14.03
C LYS A 575 -24.58 -14.93 14.07
N MET A 576 -24.89 -14.31 12.94
CA MET A 576 -25.11 -12.88 12.85
C MET A 576 -26.49 -12.48 13.39
N ASN A 577 -26.56 -11.39 14.15
CA ASN A 577 -27.82 -10.89 14.70
C ASN A 577 -27.91 -9.36 14.66
N ASP A 578 -29.15 -8.85 14.72
CA ASP A 578 -29.48 -7.43 14.75
C ASP A 578 -29.94 -6.98 16.14
N LYS A 579 -29.66 -7.80 17.18
CA LYS A 579 -30.17 -7.61 18.56
C LYS A 579 -29.15 -6.92 19.47
N GLY A 580 -28.09 -6.36 18.92
CA GLY A 580 -27.02 -5.74 19.69
C GLY A 580 -26.22 -6.69 20.58
N LEU A 581 -26.32 -8.01 20.37
CA LEU A 581 -25.69 -9.03 21.20
C LEU A 581 -24.35 -9.50 20.60
N ILE A 582 -23.29 -9.43 21.40
CA ILE A 582 -22.01 -10.10 21.17
C ILE A 582 -21.83 -11.13 22.28
N ASP A 583 -21.93 -12.42 21.96
CA ASP A 583 -21.79 -13.56 22.87
C ASP A 583 -20.80 -14.55 22.27
N ILE A 584 -19.57 -14.52 22.74
CA ILE A 584 -18.47 -15.35 22.28
C ILE A 584 -18.08 -16.31 23.40
N LYS A 585 -18.06 -17.61 23.10
CA LYS A 585 -17.63 -18.65 24.02
C LYS A 585 -16.28 -19.20 23.61
N ASP A 586 -15.39 -19.31 24.60
CA ASP A 586 -14.02 -19.78 24.42
C ASP A 586 -13.29 -19.10 23.27
N GLY A 587 -13.40 -17.77 23.18
CA GLY A 587 -12.72 -16.98 22.17
C GLY A 587 -11.20 -17.08 22.27
N ARG A 588 -10.52 -17.11 21.13
CA ARG A 588 -9.06 -17.17 21.00
C ARG A 588 -8.57 -16.01 20.15
N HIS A 589 -7.36 -15.56 20.41
CA HIS A 589 -6.74 -14.52 19.59
C HIS A 589 -6.12 -15.14 18.33
N PRO A 590 -6.61 -14.86 17.12
CA PRO A 590 -6.24 -15.59 15.90
C PRO A 590 -4.74 -15.53 15.58
N VAL A 591 -4.08 -14.42 15.90
CA VAL A 591 -2.65 -14.23 15.65
C VAL A 591 -1.82 -14.84 16.78
N VAL A 592 -2.15 -14.51 18.04
CA VAL A 592 -1.35 -14.93 19.20
C VAL A 592 -1.36 -16.46 19.33
N GLU A 593 -2.49 -17.13 19.10
CA GLU A 593 -2.56 -18.59 19.14
C GLU A 593 -1.62 -19.28 18.12
N LYS A 594 -1.30 -18.59 17.00
CA LYS A 594 -0.36 -19.08 15.98
C LYS A 594 1.10 -18.73 16.26
N MET A 595 1.34 -17.72 17.07
CA MET A 595 2.68 -17.27 17.44
C MET A 595 3.24 -18.04 18.66
N ILE A 596 2.36 -18.55 19.51
CA ILE A 596 2.74 -19.36 20.68
C ILE A 596 3.13 -20.75 20.19
N SER A 597 4.39 -21.13 20.36
CA SER A 597 4.92 -22.42 19.91
C SER A 597 4.89 -23.52 20.98
N ASN A 598 4.90 -23.17 22.27
CA ASN A 598 5.11 -24.14 23.36
C ASN A 598 3.98 -24.21 24.40
N ASP A 599 3.03 -23.28 24.38
CA ASP A 599 1.92 -23.20 25.33
C ASP A 599 0.57 -23.26 24.61
N MET A 600 -0.46 -23.75 25.30
CA MET A 600 -1.83 -23.64 24.79
C MET A 600 -2.38 -22.24 25.06
N PHE A 601 -3.06 -21.66 24.08
CA PHE A 601 -3.75 -20.40 24.25
C PHE A 601 -4.92 -20.53 25.24
N ILE A 602 -5.02 -19.64 26.23
CA ILE A 602 -6.11 -19.65 27.19
C ILE A 602 -7.30 -18.89 26.60
N CYS A 603 -8.37 -19.61 26.31
CA CYS A 603 -9.58 -19.06 25.73
C CYS A 603 -10.40 -18.27 26.76
N ASN A 604 -11.13 -17.26 26.31
CA ASN A 604 -11.95 -16.38 27.14
C ASN A 604 -13.32 -16.14 26.54
N ASP A 605 -14.32 -16.03 27.41
CA ASP A 605 -15.68 -15.66 27.03
C ASP A 605 -15.82 -14.14 26.94
N THR A 606 -16.68 -13.66 26.03
CA THR A 606 -17.08 -12.26 25.95
C THR A 606 -18.59 -12.16 25.82
N TYR A 607 -19.19 -11.31 26.64
CA TYR A 607 -20.62 -11.06 26.59
C TYR A 607 -20.89 -9.57 26.69
N LEU A 608 -21.46 -8.97 25.64
CA LEU A 608 -21.85 -7.56 25.55
C LEU A 608 -23.23 -7.46 24.90
N ASN A 609 -24.06 -6.53 25.37
CA ASN A 609 -25.36 -6.24 24.77
C ASN A 609 -25.74 -4.77 24.88
N ASP A 610 -26.81 -4.35 24.22
CA ASP A 610 -27.27 -2.97 24.20
C ASP A 610 -28.04 -2.55 25.47
N LYS A 611 -28.24 -3.45 26.43
CA LYS A 611 -29.12 -3.23 27.60
C LYS A 611 -28.34 -3.15 28.91
N LYS A 612 -28.04 -4.32 29.47
CA LYS A 612 -27.47 -4.42 30.82
C LYS A 612 -25.95 -4.60 30.82
N ASP A 613 -25.42 -5.32 29.83
CA ASP A 613 -24.00 -5.66 29.77
C ASP A 613 -23.34 -4.90 28.63
N ARG A 614 -23.35 -3.56 28.73
CA ARG A 614 -22.84 -2.69 27.66
C ARG A 614 -21.36 -2.42 27.80
N ILE A 615 -20.90 -2.18 29.03
CA ILE A 615 -19.52 -1.85 29.32
C ILE A 615 -18.95 -2.91 30.26
N SER A 616 -17.81 -3.49 29.87
CA SER A 616 -16.99 -4.35 30.71
C SER A 616 -15.75 -3.60 31.16
N ILE A 617 -15.67 -3.28 32.45
CA ILE A 617 -14.44 -2.72 33.06
C ILE A 617 -13.55 -3.88 33.46
N ILE A 618 -12.33 -3.89 32.90
CA ILE A 618 -11.39 -4.99 33.05
C ILE A 618 -10.18 -4.53 33.87
N THR A 619 -10.06 -5.03 35.08
CA THR A 619 -8.95 -4.72 35.98
C THR A 619 -7.92 -5.84 36.04
N GLY A 620 -6.73 -5.52 36.48
CA GLY A 620 -5.64 -6.48 36.67
C GLY A 620 -4.30 -5.94 36.18
N PRO A 621 -3.20 -6.66 36.48
CA PRO A 621 -1.86 -6.18 36.15
C PRO A 621 -1.57 -6.14 34.65
N ASN A 622 -0.58 -5.30 34.28
CA ASN A 622 -0.04 -5.33 32.92
C ASN A 622 0.66 -6.68 32.67
N MET A 623 0.77 -7.10 31.43
CA MET A 623 1.29 -8.40 30.98
C MET A 623 0.38 -9.62 31.31
N ALA A 624 -0.71 -9.43 32.03
CA ALA A 624 -1.63 -10.54 32.35
C ALA A 624 -2.57 -10.91 31.18
N GLY A 625 -2.62 -10.11 30.12
CA GLY A 625 -3.37 -10.41 28.89
C GLY A 625 -4.64 -9.59 28.66
N LYS A 626 -4.91 -8.49 29.39
CA LYS A 626 -6.07 -7.60 29.20
C LYS A 626 -6.20 -7.11 27.75
N SER A 627 -5.15 -6.45 27.24
CA SER A 627 -5.11 -5.89 25.88
C SER A 627 -5.25 -7.00 24.81
N THR A 628 -4.66 -8.17 25.03
CA THR A 628 -4.82 -9.34 24.14
C THR A 628 -6.27 -9.80 24.06
N TYR A 629 -6.97 -9.88 25.22
CA TYR A 629 -8.37 -10.26 25.29
C TYR A 629 -9.29 -9.25 24.58
N MET A 630 -9.04 -7.96 24.77
CA MET A 630 -9.85 -6.93 24.11
C MET A 630 -9.64 -6.91 22.60
N ARG A 631 -8.38 -6.99 22.14
CA ARG A 631 -8.06 -7.12 20.71
C ARG A 631 -8.64 -8.39 20.10
N GLN A 632 -8.59 -9.51 20.81
CA GLN A 632 -9.24 -10.77 20.42
C GLN A 632 -10.72 -10.57 20.10
N THR A 633 -11.44 -9.89 20.98
CA THR A 633 -12.87 -9.63 20.78
C THR A 633 -13.12 -8.78 19.54
N ALA A 634 -12.36 -7.69 19.36
CA ALA A 634 -12.46 -6.84 18.17
C ALA A 634 -12.14 -7.62 16.88
N LEU A 635 -11.09 -8.44 16.89
CA LEU A 635 -10.72 -9.26 15.73
C LEU A 635 -11.78 -10.32 15.40
N ILE A 636 -12.39 -10.96 16.40
CA ILE A 636 -13.48 -11.93 16.20
C ILE A 636 -14.70 -11.26 15.56
N VAL A 637 -15.08 -10.06 16.02
CA VAL A 637 -16.18 -9.27 15.44
C VAL A 637 -15.85 -8.89 14.00
N LEU A 638 -14.65 -8.39 13.74
CA LEU A 638 -14.18 -8.05 12.39
C LEU A 638 -14.18 -9.27 11.47
N MET A 639 -13.64 -10.42 11.91
CA MET A 639 -13.64 -11.67 11.15
C MET A 639 -15.05 -12.12 10.79
N ALA A 640 -16.01 -12.01 11.70
CA ALA A 640 -17.41 -12.33 11.41
C ALA A 640 -17.97 -11.42 10.30
N GLN A 641 -17.67 -10.13 10.33
CA GLN A 641 -18.20 -9.16 9.36
C GLN A 641 -17.49 -9.17 7.99
N ILE A 642 -16.31 -9.77 7.89
CA ILE A 642 -15.74 -10.05 6.56
C ILE A 642 -16.33 -11.32 5.92
N GLY A 643 -17.15 -12.10 6.66
CA GLY A 643 -17.68 -13.37 6.24
C GLY A 643 -16.76 -14.56 6.50
N SER A 644 -15.87 -14.45 7.48
CA SER A 644 -14.98 -15.53 7.93
C SER A 644 -15.56 -16.27 9.13
N PHE A 645 -15.19 -17.52 9.30
CA PHE A 645 -15.37 -18.24 10.55
C PHE A 645 -14.41 -17.66 11.61
N VAL A 646 -14.75 -17.87 12.88
CA VAL A 646 -14.11 -17.19 13.99
C VAL A 646 -13.47 -18.18 15.00
N PRO A 647 -12.38 -17.80 15.66
CA PRO A 647 -11.68 -18.61 16.66
C PRO A 647 -12.45 -18.66 17.99
N ALA A 648 -13.49 -19.48 18.07
CA ALA A 648 -14.34 -19.67 19.24
C ALA A 648 -14.97 -21.06 19.22
N THR A 649 -15.62 -21.50 20.32
CA THR A 649 -16.48 -22.68 20.32
C THR A 649 -17.90 -22.34 19.88
N SER A 650 -18.36 -21.12 20.14
CA SER A 650 -19.58 -20.56 19.55
C SER A 650 -19.52 -19.04 19.58
N ALA A 651 -20.13 -18.39 18.59
CA ALA A 651 -20.19 -16.94 18.52
C ALA A 651 -21.55 -16.47 17.99
N LYS A 652 -22.18 -15.52 18.70
CA LYS A 652 -23.34 -14.74 18.23
C LYS A 652 -22.89 -13.30 18.16
N ILE A 653 -22.87 -12.72 16.98
CA ILE A 653 -22.27 -11.42 16.76
C ILE A 653 -23.28 -10.48 16.14
N SER A 654 -23.49 -9.35 16.78
CA SER A 654 -24.26 -8.23 16.25
C SER A 654 -23.45 -7.47 15.22
N ILE A 655 -24.14 -6.91 14.24
CA ILE A 655 -23.54 -5.97 13.30
C ILE A 655 -23.01 -4.77 14.03
N VAL A 656 -21.76 -4.45 13.78
CA VAL A 656 -21.03 -3.30 14.33
C VAL A 656 -20.70 -2.37 13.16
N ASP A 657 -21.03 -1.10 13.30
CA ASP A 657 -20.78 -0.10 12.26
C ASP A 657 -19.35 0.45 12.28
N ARG A 658 -18.75 0.49 13.48
CA ARG A 658 -17.38 0.99 13.70
C ARG A 658 -16.70 0.21 14.81
N ILE A 659 -15.41 -0.04 14.65
CA ILE A 659 -14.56 -0.49 15.74
C ILE A 659 -13.54 0.62 16.00
N PHE A 660 -13.46 1.08 17.24
CA PHE A 660 -12.44 2.00 17.69
C PHE A 660 -11.55 1.34 18.73
N THR A 661 -10.27 1.53 18.60
CA THR A 661 -9.30 1.03 19.56
C THR A 661 -8.36 2.14 20.04
N ARG A 662 -8.23 2.26 21.34
CA ARG A 662 -7.19 3.03 21.99
C ARG A 662 -6.37 2.06 22.83
N VAL A 663 -5.17 1.71 22.38
CA VAL A 663 -4.31 0.71 23.04
C VAL A 663 -2.88 1.23 23.09
N GLY A 664 -2.34 1.42 24.32
CA GLY A 664 -0.95 1.77 24.58
C GLY A 664 -0.50 3.11 23.96
N ALA A 665 0.39 3.84 24.62
CA ALA A 665 1.05 5.00 24.02
C ALA A 665 2.20 4.54 23.09
N SER A 666 2.17 4.90 21.82
CA SER A 666 3.39 5.01 21.04
C SER A 666 3.86 6.46 21.15
N ASP A 667 5.05 6.68 21.65
CA ASP A 667 5.67 8.00 21.64
C ASP A 667 5.81 8.45 20.18
N ASP A 668 5.07 9.48 19.83
CA ASP A 668 5.20 10.15 18.54
C ASP A 668 6.14 11.36 18.72
N LEU A 669 7.42 11.08 18.81
CA LEU A 669 8.46 12.10 18.95
C LEU A 669 8.50 13.07 17.76
N ALA A 670 7.99 12.64 16.59
CA ALA A 670 8.01 13.44 15.38
C ALA A 670 6.98 14.59 15.41
N SER A 671 5.84 14.40 16.08
CA SER A 671 4.79 15.43 16.13
C SER A 671 5.00 16.48 17.22
N GLY A 672 5.98 16.31 18.11
CA GLY A 672 6.22 17.21 19.25
C GLY A 672 5.07 17.27 20.27
N GLN A 673 4.05 16.43 20.14
CA GLN A 673 2.92 16.37 21.06
C GLN A 673 3.25 15.45 22.24
N SER A 674 2.77 15.81 23.42
CA SER A 674 2.89 14.94 24.59
C SER A 674 2.03 13.67 24.38
N THR A 675 2.48 12.53 24.91
CA THR A 675 1.73 11.26 24.86
C THR A 675 0.31 11.39 25.38
N PHE A 676 0.10 12.25 26.39
CA PHE A 676 -1.22 12.55 26.92
C PHE A 676 -2.09 13.33 25.93
N MET A 677 -1.54 14.28 25.17
CA MET A 677 -2.30 15.02 24.16
C MET A 677 -2.71 14.11 23.00
N VAL A 678 -1.83 13.23 22.54
CA VAL A 678 -2.16 12.21 21.53
C VAL A 678 -3.29 11.30 22.03
N GLU A 679 -3.21 10.84 23.28
CA GLU A 679 -4.25 10.04 23.91
C GLU A 679 -5.61 10.78 23.94
N MET A 680 -5.62 12.03 24.38
CA MET A 680 -6.85 12.82 24.46
C MET A 680 -7.45 13.12 23.07
N ASN A 681 -6.62 13.33 22.06
CA ASN A 681 -7.08 13.49 20.68
C ASN A 681 -7.74 12.20 20.16
N GLU A 682 -7.16 11.02 20.42
CA GLU A 682 -7.75 9.73 20.05
C GLU A 682 -9.08 9.50 20.79
N VAL A 683 -9.14 9.76 22.10
CA VAL A 683 -10.38 9.64 22.89
C VAL A 683 -11.45 10.62 22.38
N ALA A 684 -11.07 11.86 22.08
CA ALA A 684 -11.99 12.85 21.52
C ALA A 684 -12.55 12.42 20.16
N ASN A 685 -11.70 11.89 19.30
CA ASN A 685 -12.12 11.33 18.00
C ASN A 685 -13.12 10.18 18.20
N ILE A 686 -12.84 9.26 19.11
CA ILE A 686 -13.73 8.13 19.43
C ILE A 686 -15.09 8.65 19.94
N LEU A 687 -15.11 9.54 20.92
CA LEU A 687 -16.35 10.02 21.52
C LEU A 687 -17.23 10.85 20.57
N ARG A 688 -16.61 11.53 19.58
CA ARG A 688 -17.35 12.29 18.55
C ARG A 688 -17.92 11.40 17.46
N ASN A 689 -17.19 10.36 17.06
CA ASN A 689 -17.50 9.56 15.88
C ASN A 689 -18.15 8.21 16.16
N ALA A 690 -18.10 7.71 17.39
CA ALA A 690 -18.75 6.45 17.76
C ALA A 690 -20.27 6.59 17.78
N THR A 691 -20.96 5.49 17.51
CA THR A 691 -22.42 5.36 17.57
C THR A 691 -22.83 4.32 18.61
N SER A 692 -24.10 4.16 18.88
CA SER A 692 -24.61 3.10 19.76
C SER A 692 -24.34 1.68 19.24
N ASN A 693 -24.09 1.54 17.93
CA ASN A 693 -23.76 0.25 17.30
C ASN A 693 -22.24 -0.01 17.24
N SER A 694 -21.42 0.94 17.68
CA SER A 694 -19.96 0.80 17.66
C SER A 694 -19.45 -0.14 18.76
N LEU A 695 -18.27 -0.71 18.53
CA LEU A 695 -17.49 -1.46 19.52
C LEU A 695 -16.24 -0.65 19.89
N LEU A 696 -16.12 -0.31 21.16
CA LEU A 696 -14.99 0.46 21.68
C LEU A 696 -14.04 -0.46 22.46
N VAL A 697 -12.76 -0.35 22.22
CA VAL A 697 -11.69 -1.03 22.95
C VAL A 697 -10.75 0.04 23.51
N LEU A 698 -10.90 0.33 24.79
CA LEU A 698 -10.22 1.42 25.48
C LEU A 698 -9.27 0.85 26.53
N ASP A 699 -7.98 1.06 26.36
CA ASP A 699 -6.93 0.52 27.24
C ASP A 699 -6.17 1.66 27.92
N GLU A 700 -6.20 1.67 29.25
CA GLU A 700 -5.43 2.55 30.11
C GLU A 700 -5.65 4.05 29.85
N ILE A 701 -6.89 4.49 29.73
CA ILE A 701 -7.22 5.92 29.59
C ILE A 701 -6.87 6.70 30.84
N GLY A 702 -6.22 7.87 30.66
CA GLY A 702 -5.85 8.79 31.73
C GLY A 702 -4.49 8.52 32.36
N ARG A 703 -3.68 7.61 31.82
CA ARG A 703 -2.38 7.24 32.40
C ARG A 703 -1.30 8.33 32.21
N GLY A 704 -1.45 9.17 31.20
CA GLY A 704 -0.42 10.18 30.83
C GLY A 704 -0.40 11.45 31.68
N THR A 705 -1.22 11.53 32.76
CA THR A 705 -1.35 12.71 33.64
C THR A 705 -1.37 12.33 35.12
N SER A 706 -1.67 13.29 36.01
CA SER A 706 -1.78 13.01 37.44
C SER A 706 -2.87 11.97 37.72
N THR A 707 -2.72 11.19 38.80
CA THR A 707 -3.65 10.09 39.13
C THR A 707 -5.10 10.58 39.25
N PHE A 708 -5.32 11.72 39.91
CA PHE A 708 -6.67 12.26 40.10
C PHE A 708 -7.30 12.79 38.82
N ASP A 709 -6.54 13.51 38.00
CA ASP A 709 -7.03 13.99 36.70
C ASP A 709 -7.32 12.82 35.77
N GLY A 710 -6.42 11.85 35.71
CA GLY A 710 -6.56 10.65 34.90
C GLY A 710 -7.77 9.81 35.27
N LEU A 711 -7.96 9.57 36.58
CA LEU A 711 -9.14 8.88 37.11
C LEU A 711 -10.42 9.64 36.77
N SER A 712 -10.46 10.96 37.02
CA SER A 712 -11.63 11.80 36.75
C SER A 712 -12.02 11.77 35.27
N ILE A 713 -11.04 11.84 34.35
CA ILE A 713 -11.28 11.75 32.92
C ILE A 713 -11.81 10.36 32.56
N ALA A 714 -11.14 9.28 33.02
CA ALA A 714 -11.56 7.92 32.76
C ALA A 714 -12.99 7.64 33.25
N TRP A 715 -13.31 8.11 34.45
CA TRP A 715 -14.65 8.01 35.03
C TRP A 715 -15.71 8.71 34.17
N ALA A 716 -15.47 9.99 33.83
CA ALA A 716 -16.37 10.76 32.97
C ALA A 716 -16.55 10.15 31.57
N VAL A 717 -15.51 9.58 31.00
CA VAL A 717 -15.56 8.86 29.71
C VAL A 717 -16.49 7.64 29.83
N VAL A 718 -16.37 6.82 30.89
CA VAL A 718 -17.24 5.65 31.09
C VAL A 718 -18.70 6.09 31.31
N GLU A 719 -18.94 7.12 32.07
CA GLU A 719 -20.32 7.68 32.28
C GLU A 719 -20.89 8.18 30.96
N HIS A 720 -20.11 8.90 30.15
CA HIS A 720 -20.57 9.40 28.85
C HIS A 720 -20.94 8.24 27.92
N ILE A 721 -20.09 7.21 27.82
CA ILE A 721 -20.33 6.04 26.97
C ILE A 721 -21.52 5.22 27.49
N SER A 722 -21.68 5.09 28.79
CA SER A 722 -22.74 4.29 29.39
C SER A 722 -24.13 4.85 29.12
N ASN A 723 -24.22 6.15 28.91
CA ASN A 723 -25.49 6.86 28.72
C ASN A 723 -26.05 6.69 27.31
N PRO A 724 -27.18 5.98 27.11
CA PRO A 724 -27.73 5.73 25.76
C PRO A 724 -28.19 6.99 25.02
N ARG A 725 -28.37 8.12 25.73
CA ARG A 725 -28.77 9.40 25.14
C ARG A 725 -27.57 10.18 24.61
N LEU A 726 -26.39 9.90 25.13
CA LEU A 726 -25.13 10.53 24.69
C LEU A 726 -24.44 9.65 23.65
N LEU A 727 -24.12 8.40 23.98
CA LEU A 727 -23.46 7.50 23.09
C LEU A 727 -24.05 6.07 23.11
N GLY A 728 -23.92 5.35 24.21
CA GLY A 728 -24.49 4.01 24.36
C GLY A 728 -23.76 2.90 23.62
N ALA A 729 -22.46 3.03 23.32
CA ALA A 729 -21.65 2.06 22.59
C ALA A 729 -21.26 0.85 23.46
N LYS A 730 -21.09 -0.33 22.84
CA LYS A 730 -20.52 -1.52 23.48
C LYS A 730 -19.04 -1.31 23.71
N THR A 731 -18.56 -1.52 24.95
CA THR A 731 -17.21 -1.11 25.33
C THR A 731 -16.50 -2.16 26.18
N LEU A 732 -15.26 -2.45 25.83
CA LEU A 732 -14.27 -3.11 26.67
C LEU A 732 -13.29 -2.04 27.17
N PHE A 733 -13.25 -1.83 28.47
CA PHE A 733 -12.48 -0.78 29.11
C PHE A 733 -11.47 -1.39 30.08
N ALA A 734 -10.20 -1.43 29.72
CA ALA A 734 -9.17 -1.87 30.64
C ALA A 734 -8.55 -0.69 31.39
N THR A 735 -8.33 -0.89 32.67
CA THR A 735 -7.82 0.15 33.56
C THR A 735 -6.97 -0.39 34.71
N HIS A 736 -6.12 0.50 35.23
CA HIS A 736 -5.42 0.29 36.50
C HIS A 736 -6.10 0.99 37.67
N TYR A 737 -7.06 1.87 37.39
CA TYR A 737 -7.80 2.55 38.42
C TYR A 737 -8.84 1.59 39.01
N HIS A 738 -8.59 1.08 40.24
CA HIS A 738 -9.48 0.18 40.91
C HIS A 738 -10.79 0.88 41.30
N GLU A 739 -10.74 2.18 41.52
CA GLU A 739 -11.87 3.03 41.84
C GLU A 739 -12.96 2.99 40.77
N LEU A 740 -12.61 2.77 39.49
CA LEU A 740 -13.60 2.61 38.42
C LEU A 740 -14.51 1.39 38.60
N THR A 741 -14.15 0.42 39.44
CA THR A 741 -14.98 -0.75 39.73
C THR A 741 -16.25 -0.38 40.49
N GLU A 742 -16.28 0.78 41.20
CA GLU A 742 -17.46 1.30 41.85
C GLU A 742 -18.59 1.66 40.88
N LEU A 743 -18.29 1.86 39.60
CA LEU A 743 -19.29 2.19 38.59
C LEU A 743 -20.32 1.06 38.37
N GLU A 744 -20.00 -0.20 38.66
CA GLU A 744 -20.95 -1.32 38.58
C GLU A 744 -22.15 -1.13 39.54
N GLY A 745 -21.91 -0.56 40.68
CA GLY A 745 -22.98 -0.25 41.65
C GLY A 745 -23.78 1.01 41.31
N LYS A 746 -23.24 1.93 40.52
CA LYS A 746 -23.78 3.23 40.15
C LYS A 746 -24.51 3.24 38.80
N LEU A 747 -24.02 2.42 37.84
CA LEU A 747 -24.53 2.34 36.48
C LEU A 747 -25.04 0.93 36.17
N ASN A 748 -26.28 0.82 35.74
CA ASN A 748 -26.98 -0.46 35.55
C ASN A 748 -26.47 -1.30 34.32
N ASN A 749 -25.56 -0.75 33.52
CA ASN A 749 -25.08 -1.35 32.26
C ASN A 749 -23.58 -1.51 32.24
N VAL A 750 -22.93 -1.42 33.40
CA VAL A 750 -21.50 -1.60 33.60
C VAL A 750 -21.26 -2.81 34.48
N HIS A 751 -20.36 -3.69 34.08
CA HIS A 751 -19.94 -4.87 34.83
C HIS A 751 -18.43 -4.96 34.93
N ASN A 752 -17.98 -5.41 36.08
CA ASN A 752 -16.57 -5.57 36.41
C ASN A 752 -16.06 -6.97 36.06
N TYR A 753 -14.88 -6.98 35.50
CA TYR A 753 -14.12 -8.20 35.22
C TYR A 753 -12.68 -8.03 35.69
N CYS A 754 -12.06 -9.11 36.05
CA CYS A 754 -10.63 -9.10 36.38
C CYS A 754 -9.91 -10.31 35.76
N ILE A 755 -8.60 -10.22 35.65
CA ILE A 755 -7.78 -11.37 35.29
C ILE A 755 -7.56 -12.23 36.51
N ALA A 756 -7.89 -13.52 36.39
CA ALA A 756 -7.66 -14.49 37.44
C ALA A 756 -6.16 -14.67 37.69
N VAL A 757 -5.75 -14.52 38.95
CA VAL A 757 -4.41 -14.68 39.43
C VAL A 757 -4.38 -15.76 40.47
N LYS A 758 -3.38 -16.64 40.43
CA LYS A 758 -3.15 -17.65 41.45
C LYS A 758 -1.92 -17.25 42.27
N GLU A 759 -2.13 -16.93 43.52
CA GLU A 759 -1.06 -16.65 44.47
C GLU A 759 -0.39 -17.96 44.91
N LYS A 760 0.93 -18.02 44.91
CA LYS A 760 1.72 -19.14 45.37
C LYS A 760 2.84 -18.62 46.30
N GLY A 761 2.46 -18.33 47.55
CA GLY A 761 3.34 -17.61 48.47
C GLY A 761 3.57 -16.17 48.01
N ASP A 762 4.81 -15.73 47.90
CA ASP A 762 5.19 -14.43 47.38
C ASP A 762 5.23 -14.32 45.84
N ASP A 763 4.99 -15.42 45.13
CA ASP A 763 4.97 -15.49 43.69
C ASP A 763 3.52 -15.52 43.16
N ILE A 764 3.29 -14.91 41.98
CA ILE A 764 2.01 -14.89 41.30
C ILE A 764 2.13 -15.62 39.96
N VAL A 765 1.06 -16.34 39.63
CA VAL A 765 0.88 -16.96 38.31
C VAL A 765 -0.37 -16.36 37.67
N PHE A 766 -0.19 -15.68 36.54
CA PHE A 766 -1.31 -15.16 35.77
C PHE A 766 -1.99 -16.30 35.02
N LEU A 767 -3.25 -16.55 35.34
CA LEU A 767 -4.03 -17.61 34.67
C LEU A 767 -4.52 -17.16 33.29
N ARG A 768 -4.37 -15.89 32.92
CA ARG A 768 -4.82 -15.30 31.65
C ARG A 768 -6.32 -15.53 31.37
N LYS A 769 -7.10 -15.84 32.41
CA LYS A 769 -8.54 -16.06 32.34
C LYS A 769 -9.27 -14.83 32.87
N ILE A 770 -10.22 -14.29 32.10
CA ILE A 770 -11.08 -13.20 32.52
C ILE A 770 -12.24 -13.78 33.30
N VAL A 771 -12.48 -13.26 34.47
CA VAL A 771 -13.55 -13.67 35.38
C VAL A 771 -14.36 -12.46 35.85
N GLN A 772 -15.61 -12.65 36.18
CA GLN A 772 -16.47 -11.59 36.70
C GLN A 772 -16.03 -11.18 38.12
N GLY A 773 -16.00 -9.89 38.38
CA GLY A 773 -15.63 -9.28 39.65
C GLY A 773 -14.50 -8.26 39.49
N GLY A 774 -14.24 -7.45 40.51
CA GLY A 774 -13.15 -6.50 40.56
C GLY A 774 -11.87 -7.14 41.16
N ALA A 775 -10.70 -6.63 40.78
CA ALA A 775 -9.45 -7.00 41.45
C ALA A 775 -9.25 -6.08 42.67
N ASP A 776 -9.16 -6.67 43.85
CA ASP A 776 -9.02 -5.92 45.11
C ASP A 776 -7.56 -5.54 45.42
N LYS A 777 -6.57 -6.09 44.66
CA LYS A 777 -5.14 -5.90 44.92
C LYS A 777 -4.39 -5.43 43.68
N SER A 778 -3.46 -4.52 43.91
CA SER A 778 -2.47 -4.17 42.89
C SER A 778 -1.32 -5.19 42.90
N TYR A 779 -0.89 -5.66 41.73
CA TYR A 779 0.19 -6.64 41.56
C TYR A 779 1.45 -6.02 40.92
N GLY A 780 1.59 -4.69 40.94
CA GLY A 780 2.72 -3.98 40.29
C GLY A 780 4.11 -4.42 40.85
N ILE A 781 4.20 -4.58 42.15
CA ILE A 781 5.45 -4.97 42.82
C ILE A 781 5.84 -6.42 42.43
N GLN A 782 4.87 -7.33 42.38
CA GLN A 782 5.08 -8.71 41.95
C GLN A 782 5.54 -8.81 40.49
N VAL A 783 4.96 -7.98 39.63
CA VAL A 783 5.41 -7.85 38.23
C VAL A 783 6.85 -7.32 38.15
N ALA A 784 7.20 -6.33 38.98
CA ALA A 784 8.57 -5.80 39.04
C ALA A 784 9.55 -6.88 39.47
N LYS A 785 9.18 -7.72 40.43
CA LYS A 785 9.97 -8.90 40.88
C LYS A 785 10.17 -9.90 39.74
N LEU A 786 9.11 -10.23 39.01
CA LEU A 786 9.15 -11.10 37.81
C LEU A 786 10.01 -10.54 36.67
N ALA A 787 10.07 -9.22 36.55
CA ALA A 787 10.94 -8.53 35.59
C ALA A 787 12.41 -8.47 35.98
N GLY A 788 12.77 -8.94 37.19
CA GLY A 788 14.15 -8.99 37.67
C GLY A 788 14.65 -7.70 38.35
N VAL A 789 13.73 -6.85 38.84
CA VAL A 789 14.11 -5.69 39.65
C VAL A 789 14.75 -6.20 40.96
N PRO A 790 15.87 -5.58 41.44
CA PRO A 790 16.59 -6.04 42.63
C PRO A 790 15.71 -6.18 43.88
N ASP A 791 15.90 -7.24 44.66
CA ASP A 791 15.06 -7.56 45.82
C ASP A 791 15.01 -6.43 46.87
N SER A 792 16.09 -5.66 47.04
CA SER A 792 16.13 -4.50 47.95
C SER A 792 15.15 -3.40 47.56
N VAL A 793 14.93 -3.21 46.23
CA VAL A 793 13.93 -2.26 45.69
C VAL A 793 12.53 -2.80 45.91
N ILE A 794 12.33 -4.11 45.68
CA ILE A 794 11.03 -4.79 45.86
C ILE A 794 10.61 -4.75 47.33
N GLU A 795 11.50 -5.03 48.30
CA GLU A 795 11.23 -4.98 49.73
C GLU A 795 10.83 -3.55 50.15
N ARG A 796 11.62 -2.55 49.72
CA ARG A 796 11.30 -1.17 50.04
C ARG A 796 9.98 -0.70 49.44
N ALA A 797 9.68 -1.16 48.21
CA ALA A 797 8.39 -0.85 47.54
C ALA A 797 7.19 -1.45 48.31
N LYS A 798 7.34 -2.67 48.89
CA LYS A 798 6.31 -3.28 49.72
C LYS A 798 6.03 -2.44 51.01
N GLU A 799 7.10 -2.03 51.71
CA GLU A 799 6.99 -1.15 52.88
C GLU A 799 6.27 0.16 52.55
N LEU A 800 6.67 0.81 51.42
CA LEU A 800 6.09 2.06 50.99
C LEU A 800 4.57 1.94 50.62
N VAL A 801 4.17 0.80 50.04
CA VAL A 801 2.74 0.56 49.73
C VAL A 801 1.92 0.45 51.03
N GLU A 802 2.45 -0.24 52.08
CA GLU A 802 1.78 -0.30 53.34
C GLU A 802 1.66 1.12 54.00
N GLU A 803 2.75 1.89 54.00
CA GLU A 803 2.76 3.26 54.50
C GLU A 803 1.78 4.19 53.73
N LEU A 804 1.66 4.04 52.43
CA LEU A 804 0.78 4.84 51.61
C LEU A 804 -0.70 4.39 51.65
N SER A 805 -0.94 3.09 51.91
CA SER A 805 -2.31 2.55 52.05
C SER A 805 -2.93 2.99 53.35
N ASP A 806 -2.13 3.15 54.43
CA ASP A 806 -2.59 3.65 55.73
C ASP A 806 -2.86 5.19 55.72
N ALA A 807 -2.26 5.91 54.76
CA ALA A 807 -2.48 7.36 54.57
C ALA A 807 -3.69 7.66 53.65
N ASP A 808 -4.81 7.24 54.03
CA ASP A 808 -6.17 7.28 53.49
C ASP A 808 -6.50 8.26 52.36
N ILE A 809 -6.34 7.79 51.12
CA ILE A 809 -6.93 8.41 49.91
C ILE A 809 -8.47 8.17 49.87
N THR A 810 -8.94 7.13 50.51
CA THR A 810 -10.32 6.65 50.50
C THR A 810 -11.28 7.56 51.34
N GLU A 811 -10.77 8.20 52.38
CA GLU A 811 -11.60 9.12 53.19
C GLU A 811 -11.93 10.42 52.46
N ARG A 812 -10.99 11.00 51.71
CA ARG A 812 -11.24 12.20 50.88
C ARG A 812 -12.19 11.98 49.73
N ALA A 813 -12.18 10.81 49.12
CA ALA A 813 -13.14 10.44 48.06
C ALA A 813 -14.57 10.32 48.62
N LYS A 814 -14.75 9.76 49.82
CA LYS A 814 -16.03 9.67 50.52
C LYS A 814 -16.56 11.03 51.01
N GLU A 815 -15.70 11.96 51.37
CA GLU A 815 -16.07 13.34 51.71
C GLU A 815 -16.64 14.12 50.51
N ILE A 816 -16.08 13.88 49.30
CA ILE A 816 -16.60 14.47 48.07
C ILE A 816 -17.97 13.90 47.68
N GLU A 817 -18.20 12.61 47.94
CA GLU A 817 -19.43 11.91 47.68
C GLU A 817 -20.57 12.39 48.61
N ALA A 818 -20.25 12.67 49.88
CA ALA A 818 -21.20 13.23 50.85
C ALA A 818 -21.60 14.67 50.52
N ALA A 819 -20.78 15.42 49.79
CA ALA A 819 -21.07 16.78 49.36
C ALA A 819 -21.92 16.88 48.08
N GLY A 820 -22.07 15.74 47.34
CA GLY A 820 -22.67 15.69 46.01
C GLY A 820 -24.11 15.29 45.88
N SER A 821 -24.84 15.01 47.01
CA SER A 821 -26.24 14.57 46.94
C SER A 821 -27.22 15.71 47.19
N ALA A 822 -27.47 16.55 46.19
CA ALA A 822 -28.78 17.15 45.88
C ALA A 822 -28.74 18.03 44.62
N PRO A 823 -29.47 17.73 43.57
CA PRO A 823 -29.77 18.73 42.56
C PRO A 823 -31.22 19.18 42.67
N GLN A 824 -31.44 20.37 43.10
CA GLN A 824 -32.67 21.07 42.75
C GLN A 824 -32.33 22.28 41.89
N ALA A 825 -32.98 22.31 40.76
CA ALA A 825 -33.01 23.42 39.83
C ALA A 825 -33.42 24.73 40.53
N LYS A 826 -32.61 25.78 40.35
CA LYS A 826 -33.08 27.17 40.52
C LYS A 826 -32.47 28.06 39.46
N THR A 827 -33.36 28.48 38.61
CA THR A 827 -33.48 29.77 37.88
C THR A 827 -32.26 30.67 37.78
N ALA A 828 -31.97 31.01 36.55
CA ALA A 828 -31.02 32.02 36.09
C ALA A 828 -31.24 33.38 36.76
N THR A 829 -30.18 33.92 37.35
CA THR A 829 -30.07 35.34 37.62
C THR A 829 -28.80 35.89 37.01
N LYS A 830 -29.00 36.90 36.16
CA LYS A 830 -27.95 37.64 35.48
C LYS A 830 -26.91 38.17 36.47
N VAL A 831 -25.65 37.87 36.25
CA VAL A 831 -24.55 38.60 36.93
C VAL A 831 -23.66 39.23 35.88
N ARG A 832 -23.48 40.52 36.09
CA ARG A 832 -22.72 41.49 35.28
C ARG A 832 -21.26 41.08 35.13
N ASN A 833 -20.72 41.25 33.92
CA ASN A 833 -19.31 41.30 33.60
C ASN A 833 -18.55 42.31 34.46
N ARG A 834 -17.50 41.83 35.12
CA ARG A 834 -16.30 42.60 35.44
C ARG A 834 -15.09 41.79 35.08
N PRO A 835 -14.10 42.35 34.40
CA PRO A 835 -12.83 41.64 34.08
C PRO A 835 -12.04 41.48 35.37
N LYS A 836 -11.67 40.23 35.68
CA LYS A 836 -10.67 39.95 36.72
C LYS A 836 -9.28 39.96 36.04
N THR A 837 -8.49 40.89 36.49
CA THR A 837 -7.05 40.93 36.35
C THR A 837 -6.44 39.61 36.78
N TYR A 838 -5.59 39.08 36.00
CA TYR A 838 -4.68 37.98 36.36
C TYR A 838 -3.67 38.51 37.40
N ASP A 839 -3.85 38.12 38.64
CA ASP A 839 -2.84 38.25 39.65
C ASP A 839 -2.21 36.91 39.97
N GLN A 840 -0.91 36.89 39.77
CA GLN A 840 0.10 36.03 40.39
C GLN A 840 -0.23 34.55 40.58
N VAL A 841 0.17 33.76 39.62
CA VAL A 841 0.45 32.35 39.81
C VAL A 841 1.76 32.25 40.59
N ASP A 842 1.66 31.64 41.76
CA ASP A 842 2.78 31.33 42.63
C ASP A 842 3.78 30.42 41.90
N MET A 843 4.91 30.94 41.46
CA MET A 843 5.97 30.29 40.72
C MET A 843 6.86 29.37 41.59
N GLY A 844 6.35 28.95 42.76
CA GLY A 844 7.09 28.15 43.74
C GLY A 844 7.19 26.64 43.49
N GLN A 845 6.50 26.07 42.43
CA GLN A 845 6.44 24.61 42.23
C GLN A 845 6.86 24.10 40.86
N MET A 846 7.61 24.89 40.10
CA MET A 846 8.24 24.40 38.85
C MET A 846 9.77 24.52 38.92
N ALA A 847 10.38 23.85 39.86
CA ALA A 847 11.84 23.75 39.94
C ALA A 847 12.26 22.28 39.98
N LEU A 848 12.21 21.59 38.86
CA LEU A 848 12.89 20.31 38.65
C LEU A 848 13.79 20.28 37.43
N PHE A 849 13.93 21.37 36.71
CA PHE A 849 15.02 21.58 35.74
C PHE A 849 15.66 22.92 36.03
N ASP A 850 16.98 22.92 36.25
CA ASP A 850 17.83 24.04 36.55
C ASP A 850 17.87 25.03 35.37
N THR A 851 16.84 25.87 35.23
CA THR A 851 16.72 26.91 34.21
C THR A 851 17.56 28.14 34.53
N ALA A 852 18.27 28.17 35.68
CA ALA A 852 19.08 29.32 36.10
C ALA A 852 20.40 29.49 35.31
N LYS A 853 20.72 28.59 34.37
CA LYS A 853 21.99 28.65 33.64
C LYS A 853 21.95 29.37 32.30
N ASP A 854 20.78 29.61 31.72
CA ASP A 854 20.62 30.21 30.40
C ASP A 854 19.99 31.60 30.40
N GLU A 855 19.60 32.10 31.58
CA GLU A 855 18.95 33.42 31.74
C GLU A 855 19.83 34.60 31.24
N ASP A 856 21.15 34.52 31.38
CA ASP A 856 22.09 35.53 30.90
C ASP A 856 22.20 35.52 29.36
N ILE A 857 22.08 34.39 28.70
CA ILE A 857 22.11 34.30 27.23
C ILE A 857 20.78 34.77 26.64
N LEU A 858 19.66 34.39 27.26
CA LEU A 858 18.32 34.83 26.86
C LEU A 858 18.14 36.32 27.10
N LYS A 859 18.71 36.87 28.18
CA LYS A 859 18.68 38.29 28.45
C LYS A 859 19.53 39.07 27.45
N GLU A 860 20.74 38.61 27.16
CA GLU A 860 21.61 39.19 26.15
C GLU A 860 20.96 39.16 24.74
N LEU A 861 20.20 38.10 24.43
CA LEU A 861 19.47 37.99 23.17
C LEU A 861 18.26 38.93 23.12
N SER A 862 17.56 39.13 24.22
CA SER A 862 16.38 39.98 24.29
C SER A 862 16.70 41.48 24.30
N GLU A 863 17.87 41.86 24.78
CA GLU A 863 18.36 43.25 24.83
C GLU A 863 19.05 43.69 23.53
N MET A 864 19.20 42.81 22.56
CA MET A 864 19.88 43.07 21.30
C MET A 864 18.97 43.79 20.29
N GLU A 865 19.42 44.99 19.83
CA GLU A 865 18.76 45.69 18.72
C GLU A 865 19.25 45.14 17.36
N ILE A 866 18.65 44.07 16.90
CA ILE A 866 19.05 43.36 15.66
C ILE A 866 18.97 44.30 14.45
N ALA A 867 18.04 45.27 14.44
CA ALA A 867 17.82 46.19 13.33
C ALA A 867 18.96 47.23 13.14
N SER A 868 19.80 47.43 14.15
CA SER A 868 20.92 48.35 14.11
C SER A 868 22.29 47.69 13.83
N MET A 869 22.34 46.36 13.71
CA MET A 869 23.58 45.59 13.52
C MET A 869 23.89 45.36 12.04
N THR A 870 25.17 45.42 11.70
CA THR A 870 25.61 44.95 10.39
C THR A 870 25.56 43.42 10.28
N PRO A 871 25.45 42.83 9.09
CA PRO A 871 25.43 41.35 8.91
C PRO A 871 26.63 40.65 9.55
N LEU A 872 27.79 41.25 9.53
CA LEU A 872 29.02 40.72 10.12
C LEU A 872 28.98 40.72 11.66
N GLU A 873 28.47 41.80 12.25
CA GLU A 873 28.27 41.90 13.71
C GLU A 873 27.21 40.91 14.19
N ALA A 874 26.10 40.73 13.45
CA ALA A 874 25.08 39.74 13.77
C ALA A 874 25.67 38.33 13.76
N LEU A 875 26.47 37.98 12.75
CA LEU A 875 27.09 36.67 12.62
C LEU A 875 28.10 36.39 13.74
N ASN A 876 28.92 37.39 14.08
CA ASN A 876 29.89 37.30 15.17
C ASN A 876 29.21 37.16 16.54
N THR A 877 28.11 37.87 16.75
CA THR A 877 27.35 37.80 18.00
C THR A 877 26.64 36.44 18.15
N LEU A 878 26.03 35.90 17.07
CA LEU A 878 25.47 34.55 17.03
C LEU A 878 26.52 33.47 17.32
N ASN A 879 27.69 33.59 16.71
CA ASN A 879 28.81 32.66 16.95
C ASN A 879 29.30 32.71 18.40
N ARG A 880 29.35 33.90 19.01
CA ARG A 880 29.69 34.10 20.41
C ARG A 880 28.65 33.44 21.35
N LEU A 881 27.35 33.65 21.10
CA LEU A 881 26.27 33.07 21.89
C LEU A 881 26.25 31.54 21.75
N GLN A 882 26.46 31.04 20.53
CA GLN A 882 26.57 29.60 20.28
C GLN A 882 27.78 28.98 21.02
N SER A 883 28.92 29.71 21.03
CA SER A 883 30.11 29.25 21.76
C SER A 883 29.88 29.23 23.27
N LYS A 884 29.19 30.24 23.81
CA LYS A 884 28.78 30.27 25.23
C LYS A 884 27.89 29.07 25.57
N LEU A 885 26.92 28.71 24.72
CA LEU A 885 26.07 27.52 24.86
C LEU A 885 26.90 26.22 24.81
N LYS A 886 27.73 26.04 23.79
CA LYS A 886 28.54 24.82 23.62
C LYS A 886 29.54 24.59 24.78
N ASN A 887 30.18 25.65 25.27
CA ASN A 887 31.14 25.54 26.39
C ASN A 887 30.46 25.15 27.70
N ARG A 888 29.18 25.41 27.89
CA ARG A 888 28.44 24.98 29.09
C ARG A 888 28.06 23.48 29.06
N TRP A 889 27.83 22.94 27.87
CA TRP A 889 27.52 21.52 27.69
C TRP A 889 28.74 20.61 27.65
N SER A 890 29.94 21.16 27.44
CA SER A 890 31.19 20.40 27.43
C SER A 890 31.80 20.12 28.82
N VAL A 891 31.24 20.67 29.89
CA VAL A 891 31.75 20.48 31.27
C VAL A 891 31.09 19.30 32.00
N THR A 892 30.13 18.60 31.40
CA THR A 892 29.49 17.39 31.95
C THR A 892 29.83 16.11 31.20
N GLY A 893 30.99 16.03 30.56
CA GLY A 893 31.51 14.80 29.96
C GLY A 893 32.31 14.01 31.01
N VAL A 894 31.68 13.03 31.61
CA VAL A 894 32.34 12.00 32.45
C VAL A 894 33.23 11.16 31.56
N GLN A 895 34.49 11.07 31.92
CA GLN A 895 35.41 10.00 31.50
C GLN A 895 34.89 8.65 32.00
N GLY A 896 34.74 7.67 31.09
CA GLY A 896 34.49 6.31 31.44
C GLY A 896 34.09 5.52 30.16
#